data_f3af19e9226a816d7bbaea04cf84c97f
#
_entry.id   f3af19e9226a816d7bbaea04cf84c97f
#
_cell.length_a   1.000
_cell.length_b   1.000
_cell.length_c   1.000
_cell.angle_alpha   90.00
_cell.angle_beta   90.00
_cell.angle_gamma   90.00
#
_symmetry.space_group_name_H-M   'P 1'
#
loop_
_entity.id
_entity.type
_entity.pdbx_description
1 polymer ?
#
loop_
_entity_poly.entity_id
_entity_poly.type
_entity_poly.pdbx_seq_one_letter_code
_entity_poly.pdbx_strand_id
1 'polypeptide(L)'
;MYTNLFNIVLLSIFLSVGSSKLYSQDIIKKTKAIPAKEQIDSKISNVKTDSTVIAITKTENDSIKKDSLRPKKTFLNGKVKYKADQYAKIDQKKKLITLYDKAELYYQDVELKAGIIIMDYEKNEVYAGRIRDSTGAFTQNPNFKQGANVIEPDSIRFNFKTKKALVWNSRSEQGEFKIKAAITKKENDSVYFLKGARFTTAKDIDNPEYYFQTNKVKFIPGKKVVTGFTNMVIANVPTPIALPFAFFPMSKETSISGIILPSYNDSNNRGFSLQNLGYYFALSDNYDLTVLGDYYTNGSYGMRFESSYAKRYSFNGNLNVRFENLINSERGYPDYSKQNIYNIQWSHSKDSRSSPNSNFSASVNLGSSKYFQQSINQVNIGSNLNNTLSSSVSYSKNFNSIPQVRMSLTATHSQNTQTEEINMTLPTLQLSMDRIYPFVGKDGTKKGFIKNINLQYNLNARNSITTTDSLFFKPQMFRDAKIGFQHSIPLSTNFKLFKYFSASTAMNYEEIWYTKTIERSFDQDQSRVVDKTINGFDAFRTYSVSSSLGTTIYGTFNFGDEKKIQSIRHVMRPSVSYGYTPSFEKYYDTYEADATGAMRKQYSRFENGIFGAPGLNNSNILGFDLSNTFEAKVTDKDSTKMEPKKIMLLNNLNLSTSYNLDADGVNSLAFSPVRISGGTQLLDNKMNVNFGATLDPYAIDNSGNRINLFNINNGGSLFRMTSSNMTVNYSLSSTGKDKPEKEKNVQSQRNGGREDDLFGTNTDLGDSRRTQFEDENEEEGEDKISEFFKSELPWDITFAYSLTYGNNNRENEIIGNSIMISANADVTPKWKVGVSTGYDFVQNGVTFTQLRFERDLLSWRMDFNWSPFGANANWGFFVGIKSGVLSDIKWDKRSTINR
;
A
#
# COMPACT_ATOMS: atom_id res chain seq x y z
N MET A 1 35.31 -6.19 -23.81
CA MET A 1 35.24 -7.48 -23.09
C MET A 1 34.26 -7.44 -21.91
N TYR A 2 33.99 -6.30 -21.29
CA TYR A 2 33.10 -6.19 -20.11
C TYR A 2 31.60 -6.03 -20.44
N THR A 3 31.24 -5.59 -21.64
CA THR A 3 29.83 -5.53 -22.08
C THR A 3 29.20 -6.90 -22.26
N ASN A 4 30.00 -7.95 -22.50
CA ASN A 4 29.51 -9.31 -22.61
C ASN A 4 29.27 -9.96 -21.22
N LEU A 5 30.00 -9.51 -20.18
CA LEU A 5 29.82 -10.08 -18.83
C LEU A 5 28.53 -9.58 -18.18
N PHE A 6 28.16 -8.33 -18.40
CA PHE A 6 26.92 -7.75 -17.87
C PHE A 6 25.68 -8.32 -18.57
N ASN A 7 25.75 -8.49 -19.89
CA ASN A 7 24.70 -9.17 -20.65
C ASN A 7 24.57 -10.66 -20.28
N ILE A 8 25.67 -11.31 -19.91
CA ILE A 8 25.67 -12.69 -19.42
C ILE A 8 25.08 -12.76 -18.01
N VAL A 9 25.33 -11.78 -17.13
CA VAL A 9 24.74 -11.72 -15.78
C VAL A 9 23.25 -11.37 -15.86
N LEU A 10 22.86 -10.45 -16.74
CA LEU A 10 21.43 -10.13 -16.94
C LEU A 10 20.69 -11.31 -17.59
N LEU A 11 21.30 -11.97 -18.56
CA LEU A 11 20.76 -13.18 -19.20
C LEU A 11 20.72 -14.38 -18.24
N SER A 12 21.71 -14.52 -17.33
CA SER A 12 21.70 -15.56 -16.30
C SER A 12 20.65 -15.30 -15.21
N ILE A 13 20.33 -14.05 -14.90
CA ILE A 13 19.21 -13.70 -14.01
C ILE A 13 17.87 -14.00 -14.71
N PHE A 14 17.74 -13.71 -16.00
CA PHE A 14 16.54 -14.09 -16.76
C PHE A 14 16.41 -15.59 -17.00
N LEU A 15 17.51 -16.30 -17.22
CA LEU A 15 17.53 -17.76 -17.39
C LEU A 15 17.31 -18.51 -16.06
N SER A 16 17.75 -17.97 -14.93
CA SER A 16 17.49 -18.57 -13.61
C SER A 16 16.02 -18.46 -13.15
N VAL A 17 15.29 -17.45 -13.63
CA VAL A 17 13.84 -17.34 -13.43
C VAL A 17 13.06 -18.23 -14.39
N GLY A 18 13.62 -18.55 -15.57
CA GLY A 18 13.04 -19.48 -16.56
C GLY A 18 13.33 -20.95 -16.30
N SER A 19 14.46 -21.29 -15.67
CA SER A 19 14.88 -22.68 -15.49
C SER A 19 14.24 -23.39 -14.29
N SER A 20 13.64 -22.67 -13.35
CA SER A 20 12.88 -23.28 -12.25
C SER A 20 11.57 -23.97 -12.69
N LYS A 21 11.11 -23.72 -13.93
CA LYS A 21 9.94 -24.43 -14.49
C LYS A 21 10.26 -25.71 -15.26
N LEU A 22 11.50 -25.90 -15.69
CA LEU A 22 11.91 -27.10 -16.48
C LEU A 22 12.27 -28.29 -15.59
N TYR A 23 12.64 -28.06 -14.33
CA TYR A 23 12.95 -29.18 -13.40
C TYR A 23 11.72 -29.79 -12.70
N SER A 24 10.55 -29.15 -12.76
CA SER A 24 9.32 -29.65 -12.12
C SER A 24 8.49 -30.60 -13.00
N GLN A 25 8.77 -30.71 -14.31
CA GLN A 25 8.00 -31.59 -15.21
C GLN A 25 8.57 -32.97 -15.40
N ASP A 26 9.85 -33.22 -15.07
CA ASP A 26 10.45 -34.53 -15.25
C ASP A 26 10.31 -35.52 -14.08
N ILE A 27 9.79 -35.05 -12.92
CA ILE A 27 9.55 -35.93 -11.74
C ILE A 27 8.16 -36.60 -11.76
N ILE A 28 7.25 -36.17 -12.62
CA ILE A 28 5.88 -36.75 -12.66
C ILE A 28 5.71 -37.91 -13.63
N LYS A 29 6.73 -38.30 -14.41
CA LYS A 29 6.59 -39.32 -15.43
C LYS A 29 7.16 -40.71 -15.07
N LYS A 30 7.55 -40.95 -13.82
CA LYS A 30 8.02 -42.32 -13.41
C LYS A 30 7.47 -42.68 -12.03
N THR A 31 6.18 -42.92 -11.93
CA THR A 31 5.67 -43.92 -10.97
C THR A 31 4.44 -44.59 -11.56
N LYS A 32 4.71 -45.74 -12.14
CA LYS A 32 3.72 -46.78 -12.46
C LYS A 32 3.29 -47.48 -11.18
N ALA A 33 2.00 -47.76 -11.15
CA ALA A 33 1.24 -48.49 -10.16
C ALA A 33 1.92 -49.75 -9.55
N ILE A 34 1.75 -49.93 -8.25
CA ILE A 34 1.69 -51.20 -7.54
C ILE A 34 0.65 -51.05 -6.38
N PRO A 35 -0.09 -52.16 -6.04
CA PRO A 35 -1.41 -52.07 -5.43
C PRO A 35 -1.41 -52.18 -3.91
N ALA A 36 -2.62 -51.92 -3.37
CA ALA A 36 -2.96 -51.94 -1.98
C ALA A 36 -2.55 -53.16 -1.19
N LYS A 37 -2.11 -52.95 0.06
CA LYS A 37 -2.54 -53.65 1.24
C LYS A 37 -1.83 -53.18 2.51
N GLU A 38 -2.63 -53.23 3.60
CA GLU A 38 -2.33 -53.31 5.04
C GLU A 38 -2.28 -51.98 5.80
N GLN A 39 -3.35 -51.71 6.45
CA GLN A 39 -3.69 -51.76 7.87
C GLN A 39 -2.55 -51.40 8.85
N ILE A 40 -2.78 -50.41 9.70
CA ILE A 40 -2.62 -50.55 11.16
C ILE A 40 -3.45 -49.51 11.90
N ASP A 41 -4.17 -50.05 12.89
CA ASP A 41 -5.00 -49.47 13.94
C ASP A 41 -4.45 -48.31 14.73
N SER A 42 -5.35 -47.46 15.23
CA SER A 42 -5.57 -47.37 16.69
C SER A 42 -6.69 -46.40 17.05
N LYS A 43 -7.77 -46.95 17.64
CA LYS A 43 -8.37 -46.64 18.93
C LYS A 43 -8.84 -45.21 19.20
N ILE A 44 -10.11 -45.00 19.53
CA ILE A 44 -10.85 -45.03 20.81
C ILE A 44 -12.19 -44.31 20.55
N SER A 45 -13.34 -44.56 20.97
CA SER A 45 -14.06 -45.36 21.88
C SER A 45 -15.52 -45.01 21.80
N ASN A 46 -16.35 -46.01 21.82
CA ASN A 46 -17.63 -46.21 22.44
C ASN A 46 -18.65 -45.06 22.59
N VAL A 47 -19.86 -45.25 22.09
CA VAL A 47 -21.07 -45.50 22.91
C VAL A 47 -22.06 -46.31 22.09
N LYS A 48 -22.63 -47.33 22.79
CA LYS A 48 -23.63 -48.34 22.40
C LYS A 48 -24.98 -47.74 22.07
N THR A 49 -25.76 -48.38 21.21
CA THR A 49 -26.88 -49.26 21.57
C THR A 49 -27.50 -49.90 20.34
N ASP A 50 -27.46 -51.18 20.30
CA ASP A 50 -28.51 -52.21 20.17
C ASP A 50 -29.57 -52.00 19.08
N SER A 51 -29.84 -52.90 18.27
CA SER A 51 -29.93 -54.36 18.01
C SER A 51 -30.94 -54.51 16.91
N THR A 52 -30.92 -55.36 16.00
CA THR A 52 -30.84 -56.79 15.93
C THR A 52 -30.77 -57.26 14.48
N VAL A 53 -29.91 -58.17 14.23
CA VAL A 53 -29.71 -58.96 13.01
C VAL A 53 -30.79 -60.03 12.98
N ILE A 54 -31.36 -60.30 11.77
CA ILE A 54 -31.78 -61.65 11.37
C ILE A 54 -31.42 -61.82 9.91
N ALA A 55 -30.45 -62.68 9.66
CA ALA A 55 -30.14 -63.28 8.39
C ALA A 55 -30.94 -64.56 8.21
N ILE A 56 -31.49 -64.82 7.05
CA ILE A 56 -31.81 -66.19 6.61
C ILE A 56 -31.66 -66.31 5.10
N THR A 57 -30.71 -67.06 4.75
CA THR A 57 -30.42 -68.10 3.72
C THR A 57 -31.38 -68.27 2.51
N LYS A 58 -30.69 -68.46 1.36
CA LYS A 58 -31.15 -69.04 0.10
C LYS A 58 -31.87 -70.41 0.26
N THR A 59 -32.93 -70.58 -0.52
CA THR A 59 -33.14 -71.86 -1.24
C THR A 59 -33.95 -71.59 -2.53
N GLU A 60 -33.59 -72.33 -3.55
CA GLU A 60 -34.12 -72.38 -4.90
C GLU A 60 -35.51 -73.11 -5.02
N ASN A 61 -36.14 -72.77 -6.15
CA ASN A 61 -37.15 -73.52 -6.95
C ASN A 61 -38.63 -73.54 -6.49
N ASP A 62 -39.53 -73.02 -7.23
CA ASP A 62 -40.23 -73.60 -8.37
C ASP A 62 -41.38 -72.75 -8.88
N SER A 63 -41.60 -72.81 -10.16
CA SER A 63 -42.63 -72.21 -10.94
C SER A 63 -44.06 -72.44 -10.48
N ILE A 64 -44.87 -71.32 -10.44
CA ILE A 64 -46.26 -71.32 -10.80
C ILE A 64 -46.70 -69.95 -11.33
N LYS A 65 -47.27 -69.96 -12.51
CA LYS A 65 -48.00 -68.84 -13.07
C LYS A 65 -49.11 -68.33 -12.19
N LYS A 66 -49.24 -66.98 -11.99
CA LYS A 66 -50.54 -66.32 -12.15
C LYS A 66 -50.44 -64.80 -11.98
N ASP A 67 -51.01 -64.16 -12.98
CA ASP A 67 -51.77 -62.92 -12.99
C ASP A 67 -51.07 -61.59 -12.57
N SER A 68 -50.99 -60.78 -13.57
CA SER A 68 -50.88 -59.32 -13.63
C SER A 68 -51.48 -58.60 -12.45
N LEU A 69 -50.61 -58.17 -11.54
CA LEU A 69 -50.79 -56.91 -10.81
C LEU A 69 -49.75 -55.98 -11.28
N ARG A 70 -50.12 -55.10 -12.23
CA ARG A 70 -49.35 -53.90 -12.62
C ARG A 70 -48.97 -53.20 -11.31
N PRO A 71 -47.69 -52.89 -11.07
CA PRO A 71 -47.33 -52.04 -9.95
C PRO A 71 -48.07 -50.71 -10.14
N LYS A 72 -48.88 -50.33 -9.19
CA LYS A 72 -49.48 -48.99 -9.13
C LYS A 72 -48.31 -48.00 -9.32
N LYS A 73 -48.35 -47.28 -10.47
CA LYS A 73 -47.43 -46.18 -10.69
C LYS A 73 -47.60 -45.21 -9.54
N THR A 74 -46.64 -45.15 -8.62
CA THR A 74 -46.56 -44.09 -7.64
C THR A 74 -46.37 -42.80 -8.41
N PHE A 75 -47.31 -41.88 -8.29
CA PHE A 75 -47.35 -40.64 -9.04
C PHE A 75 -46.20 -39.69 -8.71
N LEU A 76 -45.66 -39.82 -7.49
CA LEU A 76 -44.55 -39.01 -6.95
C LEU A 76 -43.53 -39.90 -6.24
N ASN A 77 -42.24 -39.58 -6.39
CA ASN A 77 -41.14 -40.35 -5.82
C ASN A 77 -40.82 -39.97 -4.34
N GLY A 78 -41.72 -39.26 -3.63
CA GLY A 78 -41.55 -38.84 -2.26
C GLY A 78 -42.86 -38.40 -1.61
N LYS A 79 -42.86 -38.25 -0.31
CA LYS A 79 -44.01 -37.71 0.45
C LYS A 79 -44.10 -36.20 0.24
N VAL A 80 -45.26 -35.69 -0.11
CA VAL A 80 -45.59 -34.26 -0.10
C VAL A 80 -46.09 -33.89 1.28
N LYS A 81 -45.46 -32.92 1.93
CA LYS A 81 -45.97 -32.29 3.14
C LYS A 81 -46.65 -30.99 2.77
N TYR A 82 -47.82 -30.74 3.33
CA TYR A 82 -48.57 -29.51 3.06
C TYR A 82 -49.27 -29.01 4.32
N LYS A 83 -49.49 -27.70 4.37
CA LYS A 83 -50.20 -26.98 5.42
C LYS A 83 -51.00 -25.84 4.80
N ALA A 84 -52.14 -25.51 5.39
CA ALA A 84 -52.93 -24.32 5.08
C ALA A 84 -53.69 -23.87 6.33
N ASP A 85 -53.90 -22.57 6.49
CA ASP A 85 -54.54 -22.03 7.70
C ASP A 85 -56.06 -22.08 7.59
N GLN A 86 -56.70 -21.80 6.44
CA GLN A 86 -58.16 -21.85 6.34
C GLN A 86 -58.67 -23.24 5.91
N TYR A 87 -58.23 -23.78 4.75
CA TYR A 87 -58.64 -25.13 4.41
C TYR A 87 -57.67 -25.82 3.44
N ALA A 88 -57.71 -27.18 3.51
CA ALA A 88 -57.08 -28.07 2.56
C ALA A 88 -58.19 -28.96 1.96
N LYS A 89 -58.54 -28.76 0.67
CA LYS A 89 -59.60 -29.50 -0.04
C LYS A 89 -58.97 -30.52 -0.98
N ILE A 90 -59.33 -31.79 -0.81
CA ILE A 90 -58.93 -32.88 -1.70
C ILE A 90 -60.10 -33.29 -2.58
N ASP A 91 -60.02 -33.11 -3.88
CA ASP A 91 -61.01 -33.59 -4.86
C ASP A 91 -60.45 -34.84 -5.56
N GLN A 92 -60.94 -35.99 -5.13
CA GLN A 92 -60.48 -37.27 -5.67
C GLN A 92 -60.93 -37.50 -7.13
N LYS A 93 -62.08 -36.93 -7.53
CA LYS A 93 -62.57 -37.04 -8.92
C LYS A 93 -61.71 -36.27 -9.88
N LYS A 94 -61.35 -35.05 -9.52
CA LYS A 94 -60.51 -34.13 -10.32
C LYS A 94 -59.03 -34.33 -10.06
N LYS A 95 -58.65 -35.15 -9.09
CA LYS A 95 -57.25 -35.40 -8.64
C LYS A 95 -56.50 -34.12 -8.27
N LEU A 96 -57.19 -33.18 -7.58
CA LEU A 96 -56.69 -31.89 -7.17
C LEU A 96 -56.63 -31.79 -5.66
N ILE A 97 -55.58 -31.17 -5.14
CA ILE A 97 -55.41 -30.71 -3.77
C ILE A 97 -55.36 -29.19 -3.79
N THR A 98 -56.30 -28.52 -3.13
CA THR A 98 -56.33 -27.08 -3.00
C THR A 98 -56.04 -26.69 -1.56
N LEU A 99 -55.00 -25.88 -1.36
CA LEU A 99 -54.62 -25.29 -0.09
C LEU A 99 -54.90 -23.79 -0.17
N TYR A 100 -55.53 -23.24 0.85
CA TYR A 100 -55.94 -21.83 0.84
C TYR A 100 -55.60 -21.17 2.18
N ASP A 101 -55.06 -19.96 2.09
CA ASP A 101 -54.56 -19.11 3.15
C ASP A 101 -53.28 -19.65 3.81
N LYS A 102 -52.19 -18.90 3.72
CA LYS A 102 -50.86 -19.27 4.15
C LYS A 102 -50.50 -20.71 3.80
N ALA A 103 -50.81 -21.05 2.53
CA ALA A 103 -50.59 -22.41 2.03
C ALA A 103 -49.08 -22.67 1.90
N GLU A 104 -48.65 -23.81 2.42
CA GLU A 104 -47.30 -24.32 2.35
C GLU A 104 -47.25 -25.71 1.74
N LEU A 105 -46.28 -25.95 0.90
CA LEU A 105 -46.04 -27.23 0.26
C LEU A 105 -44.54 -27.55 0.21
N TYR A 106 -44.19 -28.72 0.69
CA TYR A 106 -42.80 -29.20 0.74
C TYR A 106 -42.67 -30.53 0.01
N TYR A 107 -41.78 -30.57 -0.96
CA TYR A 107 -41.50 -31.79 -1.72
C TYR A 107 -40.01 -31.85 -2.10
N GLN A 108 -39.30 -32.82 -1.60
CA GLN A 108 -37.84 -32.98 -1.77
C GLN A 108 -37.08 -31.68 -1.39
N ASP A 109 -36.44 -31.05 -2.38
CA ASP A 109 -35.66 -29.81 -2.29
C ASP A 109 -36.48 -28.53 -2.59
N VAL A 110 -37.78 -28.71 -2.83
CA VAL A 110 -38.71 -27.60 -3.16
C VAL A 110 -39.57 -27.24 -1.95
N GLU A 111 -39.51 -25.94 -1.62
CA GLU A 111 -40.40 -25.29 -0.67
C GLU A 111 -41.24 -24.25 -1.42
N LEU A 112 -42.55 -24.29 -1.26
CA LEU A 112 -43.49 -23.38 -1.91
C LEU A 112 -44.49 -22.86 -0.88
N LYS A 113 -44.49 -21.54 -0.66
CA LYS A 113 -45.46 -20.85 0.20
C LYS A 113 -46.25 -19.87 -0.66
N ALA A 114 -47.58 -19.77 -0.42
CA ALA A 114 -48.43 -18.88 -1.22
C ALA A 114 -49.77 -18.65 -0.55
N GLY A 115 -50.55 -17.70 -1.03
CA GLY A 115 -51.94 -17.51 -0.61
C GLY A 115 -52.85 -18.70 -1.03
N ILE A 116 -52.66 -19.21 -2.22
CA ILE A 116 -53.37 -20.42 -2.72
C ILE A 116 -52.38 -21.33 -3.44
N ILE A 117 -52.46 -22.62 -3.18
CA ILE A 117 -51.72 -23.68 -3.84
C ILE A 117 -52.72 -24.73 -4.37
N ILE A 118 -52.65 -25.01 -5.66
CA ILE A 118 -53.47 -26.04 -6.31
C ILE A 118 -52.52 -27.07 -6.91
N MET A 119 -52.54 -28.28 -6.43
CA MET A 119 -51.71 -29.38 -6.88
C MET A 119 -52.58 -30.40 -7.66
N ASP A 120 -52.24 -30.59 -8.94
CA ASP A 120 -52.76 -31.68 -9.78
C ASP A 120 -51.78 -32.87 -9.66
N TYR A 121 -52.16 -33.89 -8.89
CA TYR A 121 -51.29 -35.02 -8.67
C TYR A 121 -51.33 -36.07 -9.80
N GLU A 122 -52.24 -35.92 -10.78
CA GLU A 122 -52.24 -36.75 -12.00
C GLU A 122 -51.20 -36.21 -12.96
N LYS A 123 -51.14 -34.86 -13.18
CA LYS A 123 -50.21 -34.20 -14.07
C LYS A 123 -48.88 -33.91 -13.42
N ASN A 124 -48.75 -34.12 -12.11
CA ASN A 124 -47.62 -33.75 -11.28
C ASN A 124 -47.30 -32.24 -11.35
N GLU A 125 -48.33 -31.42 -11.42
CA GLU A 125 -48.21 -29.96 -11.53
C GLU A 125 -48.74 -29.29 -10.27
N VAL A 126 -48.09 -28.20 -9.88
CA VAL A 126 -48.57 -27.31 -8.84
C VAL A 126 -48.70 -25.89 -9.43
N TYR A 127 -49.79 -25.26 -9.13
CA TYR A 127 -50.01 -23.83 -9.32
C TYR A 127 -50.03 -23.16 -7.95
N ALA A 128 -49.32 -22.03 -7.82
CA ALA A 128 -49.36 -21.17 -6.63
C ALA A 128 -49.59 -19.72 -7.05
N GLY A 129 -50.42 -19.01 -6.28
CA GLY A 129 -50.80 -17.64 -6.56
C GLY A 129 -51.10 -16.83 -5.29
N ARG A 130 -51.32 -15.56 -5.52
CA ARG A 130 -51.74 -14.59 -4.50
C ARG A 130 -53.25 -14.77 -4.15
N ILE A 131 -53.67 -14.33 -3.01
CA ILE A 131 -55.06 -14.16 -2.63
C ILE A 131 -55.36 -12.67 -2.40
N ARG A 132 -56.66 -12.33 -2.44
CA ARG A 132 -57.11 -10.99 -2.09
C ARG A 132 -57.53 -10.92 -0.64
N ASP A 133 -57.13 -9.83 0.03
CA ASP A 133 -57.57 -9.54 1.40
C ASP A 133 -58.98 -8.91 1.40
N SER A 134 -59.47 -8.57 2.58
CA SER A 134 -60.79 -7.93 2.77
C SER A 134 -60.90 -6.55 2.10
N THR A 135 -59.78 -5.91 1.78
CA THR A 135 -59.76 -4.63 1.10
C THR A 135 -59.65 -4.78 -0.43
N GLY A 136 -59.54 -6.00 -0.92
CA GLY A 136 -59.39 -6.34 -2.35
C GLY A 136 -57.92 -6.27 -2.84
N ALA A 137 -56.97 -5.93 -1.99
CA ALA A 137 -55.56 -5.91 -2.33
C ALA A 137 -55.00 -7.33 -2.42
N PHE A 138 -54.00 -7.56 -3.28
CA PHE A 138 -53.34 -8.82 -3.41
C PHE A 138 -52.33 -9.00 -2.27
N THR A 139 -52.38 -10.09 -1.54
CA THR A 139 -51.50 -10.45 -0.44
C THR A 139 -50.99 -11.88 -0.60
N GLN A 140 -50.03 -12.25 0.25
CA GLN A 140 -49.43 -13.60 0.31
C GLN A 140 -48.83 -14.01 -1.01
N ASN A 141 -47.88 -13.20 -1.51
CA ASN A 141 -47.13 -13.52 -2.72
C ASN A 141 -46.50 -14.91 -2.62
N PRO A 142 -46.54 -15.70 -3.69
CA PRO A 142 -45.82 -16.97 -3.70
C PRO A 142 -44.34 -16.78 -3.44
N ASN A 143 -43.75 -17.69 -2.64
CA ASN A 143 -42.32 -17.81 -2.42
C ASN A 143 -41.90 -19.23 -2.81
N PHE A 144 -41.14 -19.36 -3.85
CA PHE A 144 -40.63 -20.63 -4.37
C PHE A 144 -39.14 -20.71 -4.09
N LYS A 145 -38.74 -21.69 -3.27
CA LYS A 145 -37.36 -21.95 -2.93
C LYS A 145 -36.95 -23.32 -3.39
N GLN A 146 -35.81 -23.41 -4.08
CA GLN A 146 -35.17 -24.66 -4.43
C GLN A 146 -33.66 -24.55 -4.24
N GLY A 147 -33.16 -25.24 -3.20
CA GLY A 147 -31.78 -25.08 -2.77
C GLY A 147 -31.48 -23.63 -2.34
N ALA A 148 -30.46 -23.01 -2.90
CA ALA A 148 -30.11 -21.60 -2.65
C ALA A 148 -30.92 -20.60 -3.51
N ASN A 149 -31.70 -21.05 -4.48
CA ASN A 149 -32.46 -20.16 -5.37
C ASN A 149 -33.83 -19.86 -4.78
N VAL A 150 -34.09 -18.55 -4.58
CA VAL A 150 -35.39 -18.05 -4.13
C VAL A 150 -35.99 -17.19 -5.22
N ILE A 151 -37.26 -17.40 -5.53
CA ILE A 151 -38.03 -16.63 -6.51
C ILE A 151 -39.37 -16.24 -5.90
N GLU A 152 -39.69 -14.95 -5.96
CA GLU A 152 -40.95 -14.37 -5.51
C GLU A 152 -41.77 -13.94 -6.71
N PRO A 153 -42.70 -14.75 -7.18
CA PRO A 153 -43.56 -14.41 -8.30
C PRO A 153 -44.94 -13.91 -7.88
N ASP A 154 -45.68 -13.36 -8.81
CA ASP A 154 -47.13 -13.16 -8.63
C ASP A 154 -47.89 -14.50 -8.73
N SER A 155 -47.44 -15.39 -9.62
CA SER A 155 -47.90 -16.77 -9.69
C SER A 155 -46.85 -17.67 -10.33
N ILE A 156 -46.92 -18.95 -10.01
CA ILE A 156 -46.02 -19.98 -10.53
C ILE A 156 -46.79 -21.25 -10.88
N ARG A 157 -46.44 -21.87 -12.00
CA ARG A 157 -46.83 -23.25 -12.33
C ARG A 157 -45.57 -24.08 -12.47
N PHE A 158 -45.45 -25.12 -11.67
CA PHE A 158 -44.25 -25.96 -11.57
C PHE A 158 -44.64 -27.44 -11.73
N ASN A 159 -43.89 -28.19 -12.51
CA ASN A 159 -44.08 -29.61 -12.71
C ASN A 159 -42.99 -30.41 -11.98
N PHE A 160 -43.35 -31.18 -11.00
CA PHE A 160 -42.44 -31.97 -10.12
C PHE A 160 -41.66 -33.04 -10.90
N LYS A 161 -42.23 -33.59 -11.95
CA LYS A 161 -41.62 -34.69 -12.75
C LYS A 161 -40.61 -34.18 -13.74
N THR A 162 -40.92 -33.10 -14.42
CA THR A 162 -40.03 -32.51 -15.43
C THR A 162 -39.13 -31.41 -14.88
N LYS A 163 -39.39 -30.96 -13.65
CA LYS A 163 -38.74 -29.82 -12.99
C LYS A 163 -38.83 -28.51 -13.76
N LYS A 164 -39.75 -28.43 -14.72
CA LYS A 164 -40.03 -27.20 -15.49
C LYS A 164 -41.00 -26.32 -14.73
N ALA A 165 -40.80 -25.01 -14.85
CA ALA A 165 -41.71 -24.01 -14.32
C ALA A 165 -41.99 -22.89 -15.32
N LEU A 166 -43.20 -22.32 -15.19
CA LEU A 166 -43.56 -21.05 -15.78
C LEU A 166 -43.98 -20.10 -14.68
N VAL A 167 -43.34 -18.95 -14.61
CA VAL A 167 -43.43 -18.02 -13.52
C VAL A 167 -43.77 -16.62 -14.05
N TRP A 168 -44.77 -15.97 -13.47
CA TRP A 168 -45.22 -14.64 -13.88
C TRP A 168 -44.81 -13.58 -12.86
N ASN A 169 -44.26 -12.44 -13.35
CA ASN A 169 -43.76 -11.30 -12.57
C ASN A 169 -42.81 -11.74 -11.48
N SER A 170 -41.79 -12.53 -11.87
CA SER A 170 -40.81 -13.05 -10.96
C SER A 170 -39.84 -11.98 -10.46
N ARG A 171 -39.50 -12.02 -9.17
CA ARG A 171 -38.44 -11.27 -8.50
C ARG A 171 -37.43 -12.26 -7.94
N SER A 172 -36.16 -11.99 -8.13
CA SER A 172 -35.07 -12.84 -7.62
C SER A 172 -33.83 -12.01 -7.37
N GLU A 173 -33.14 -12.31 -6.27
CA GLU A 173 -31.84 -11.73 -5.96
C GLU A 173 -30.73 -12.75 -6.24
N GLN A 174 -29.70 -12.32 -6.97
CA GLN A 174 -28.59 -13.17 -7.37
C GLN A 174 -27.27 -12.41 -7.28
N GLY A 175 -26.55 -12.62 -6.20
CA GLY A 175 -25.37 -11.83 -5.89
C GLY A 175 -25.73 -10.34 -5.71
N GLU A 176 -25.07 -9.44 -6.40
CA GLU A 176 -25.37 -8.01 -6.37
C GLU A 176 -26.58 -7.62 -7.26
N PHE A 177 -27.01 -8.52 -8.16
CA PHE A 177 -28.12 -8.23 -9.08
C PHE A 177 -29.47 -8.60 -8.51
N LYS A 178 -30.42 -7.69 -8.67
CA LYS A 178 -31.84 -7.92 -8.50
C LYS A 178 -32.49 -8.00 -9.86
N ILE A 179 -33.24 -9.08 -10.08
CA ILE A 179 -33.83 -9.42 -11.37
C ILE A 179 -35.35 -9.44 -11.25
N LYS A 180 -36.03 -8.65 -12.07
CA LYS A 180 -37.48 -8.69 -12.21
C LYS A 180 -37.82 -9.05 -13.65
N ALA A 181 -38.70 -10.05 -13.89
CA ALA A 181 -39.07 -10.48 -15.22
C ALA A 181 -40.58 -10.67 -15.35
N ALA A 182 -41.16 -10.27 -16.48
CA ALA A 182 -42.57 -10.46 -16.72
C ALA A 182 -42.95 -11.94 -16.81
N ILE A 183 -42.13 -12.73 -17.52
CA ILE A 183 -42.32 -14.18 -17.60
C ILE A 183 -40.96 -14.85 -17.48
N THR A 184 -40.87 -15.83 -16.59
CA THR A 184 -39.68 -16.68 -16.40
C THR A 184 -40.06 -18.13 -16.68
N LYS A 185 -39.35 -18.77 -17.60
CA LYS A 185 -39.46 -20.20 -17.90
C LYS A 185 -38.23 -20.91 -17.31
N LYS A 186 -38.43 -21.77 -16.34
CA LYS A 186 -37.42 -22.72 -15.87
C LYS A 186 -37.43 -23.93 -16.79
N GLU A 187 -36.32 -24.19 -17.49
CA GLU A 187 -36.19 -25.32 -18.39
C GLU A 187 -35.68 -26.56 -17.69
N ASN A 188 -34.76 -26.37 -16.76
CA ASN A 188 -34.20 -27.40 -15.87
C ASN A 188 -33.63 -26.75 -14.62
N ASP A 189 -32.95 -27.51 -13.73
CA ASP A 189 -32.41 -27.01 -12.48
C ASP A 189 -31.28 -25.95 -12.66
N SER A 190 -30.73 -25.83 -13.86
CA SER A 190 -29.55 -24.95 -14.12
C SER A 190 -29.83 -23.84 -15.14
N VAL A 191 -30.96 -23.82 -15.84
CA VAL A 191 -31.20 -22.87 -16.93
C VAL A 191 -32.61 -22.28 -16.88
N TYR A 192 -32.65 -20.95 -16.90
CA TYR A 192 -33.85 -20.16 -16.91
C TYR A 192 -33.87 -19.26 -18.16
N PHE A 193 -35.02 -19.08 -18.76
CA PHE A 193 -35.24 -18.10 -19.82
C PHE A 193 -36.23 -17.04 -19.33
N LEU A 194 -35.86 -15.78 -19.44
CA LEU A 194 -36.69 -14.66 -18.99
C LEU A 194 -37.12 -13.81 -20.20
N LYS A 195 -38.33 -13.30 -20.14
CA LYS A 195 -38.91 -12.38 -21.13
C LYS A 195 -39.29 -11.08 -20.40
N GLY A 196 -38.96 -9.92 -21.00
CA GLY A 196 -39.24 -8.63 -20.42
C GLY A 196 -38.56 -8.46 -19.06
N ALA A 197 -37.23 -8.67 -19.01
CA ALA A 197 -36.47 -8.64 -17.77
C ALA A 197 -35.85 -7.27 -17.50
N ARG A 198 -35.75 -6.91 -16.23
CA ARG A 198 -35.02 -5.75 -15.71
C ARG A 198 -33.97 -6.25 -14.74
N PHE A 199 -32.77 -5.71 -14.84
CA PHE A 199 -31.63 -6.01 -13.96
C PHE A 199 -31.18 -4.71 -13.30
N THR A 200 -31.00 -4.73 -12.00
CA THR A 200 -30.49 -3.58 -11.25
C THR A 200 -29.64 -4.04 -10.06
N THR A 201 -28.77 -3.20 -9.57
CA THR A 201 -28.10 -3.37 -8.27
C THR A 201 -28.67 -2.39 -7.23
N ALA A 202 -29.74 -1.65 -7.56
CA ALA A 202 -30.44 -0.78 -6.66
C ALA A 202 -31.08 -1.53 -5.47
N LYS A 203 -31.22 -0.87 -4.33
CA LYS A 203 -31.83 -1.48 -3.13
C LYS A 203 -33.27 -1.87 -3.37
N ASP A 204 -34.06 -1.02 -4.04
CA ASP A 204 -35.47 -1.29 -4.39
C ASP A 204 -35.61 -1.87 -5.81
N ILE A 205 -36.10 -3.10 -5.90
CA ILE A 205 -36.30 -3.78 -7.19
C ILE A 205 -37.55 -3.30 -7.93
N ASP A 206 -38.53 -2.73 -7.23
CA ASP A 206 -39.78 -2.28 -7.82
C ASP A 206 -39.67 -0.85 -8.37
N ASN A 207 -38.90 0.03 -7.68
CA ASN A 207 -38.64 1.40 -8.10
C ASN A 207 -37.12 1.71 -8.08
N PRO A 208 -36.34 1.03 -8.92
CA PRO A 208 -34.89 1.24 -8.94
C PRO A 208 -34.54 2.58 -9.61
N GLU A 209 -33.48 3.24 -9.12
CA GLU A 209 -32.95 4.47 -9.70
C GLU A 209 -32.44 4.26 -11.12
N TYR A 210 -31.99 3.04 -11.43
CA TYR A 210 -31.60 2.63 -12.77
C TYR A 210 -31.80 1.13 -12.95
N TYR A 211 -31.99 0.72 -14.19
CA TYR A 211 -32.05 -0.70 -14.55
C TYR A 211 -31.65 -0.92 -15.99
N PHE A 212 -31.19 -2.12 -16.27
CA PHE A 212 -31.02 -2.61 -17.65
C PHE A 212 -32.25 -3.33 -18.09
N GLN A 213 -32.86 -2.88 -19.17
CA GLN A 213 -34.05 -3.49 -19.74
C GLN A 213 -33.67 -4.36 -20.94
N THR A 214 -34.21 -5.58 -20.97
CA THR A 214 -33.99 -6.53 -22.08
C THR A 214 -35.19 -7.43 -22.30
N ASN A 215 -35.37 -7.83 -23.54
CA ASN A 215 -36.52 -8.67 -23.89
C ASN A 215 -36.26 -10.17 -23.76
N LYS A 216 -35.01 -10.61 -23.91
CA LYS A 216 -34.65 -12.04 -23.91
C LYS A 216 -33.42 -12.25 -23.05
N VAL A 217 -33.52 -13.17 -22.11
CA VAL A 217 -32.42 -13.54 -21.21
C VAL A 217 -32.30 -15.04 -21.09
N LYS A 218 -31.09 -15.54 -21.15
CA LYS A 218 -30.70 -16.86 -20.66
C LYS A 218 -29.93 -16.70 -19.37
N PHE A 219 -30.50 -17.19 -18.30
CA PHE A 219 -29.94 -17.07 -16.96
C PHE A 219 -29.49 -18.43 -16.45
N ILE A 220 -28.27 -18.52 -15.96
CA ILE A 220 -27.66 -19.70 -15.34
C ILE A 220 -27.23 -19.29 -13.93
N PRO A 221 -28.01 -19.65 -12.87
CA PRO A 221 -27.75 -19.23 -11.49
C PRO A 221 -26.33 -19.54 -11.04
N GLY A 222 -25.70 -18.59 -10.31
CA GLY A 222 -24.34 -18.72 -9.80
C GLY A 222 -23.24 -18.71 -10.85
N LYS A 223 -23.57 -18.62 -12.16
CA LYS A 223 -22.57 -18.60 -13.24
C LYS A 223 -22.65 -17.33 -14.10
N LYS A 224 -23.75 -17.14 -14.85
CA LYS A 224 -23.81 -16.06 -15.82
C LYS A 224 -25.23 -15.71 -16.27
N VAL A 225 -25.39 -14.47 -16.71
CA VAL A 225 -26.57 -13.96 -17.44
C VAL A 225 -26.14 -13.58 -18.85
N VAL A 226 -26.84 -14.07 -19.85
CA VAL A 226 -26.66 -13.67 -21.25
C VAL A 226 -27.96 -13.02 -21.72
N THR A 227 -27.89 -11.78 -22.20
CA THR A 227 -29.04 -11.01 -22.62
C THR A 227 -28.99 -10.77 -24.14
N GLY A 228 -30.13 -10.56 -24.74
CA GLY A 228 -30.25 -9.96 -26.09
C GLY A 228 -30.02 -8.45 -26.01
N PHE A 229 -30.61 -7.71 -26.92
CA PHE A 229 -30.57 -6.26 -26.93
C PHE A 229 -30.95 -5.71 -25.54
N THR A 230 -30.05 -4.91 -24.96
CA THR A 230 -30.18 -4.39 -23.61
C THR A 230 -29.89 -2.92 -23.62
N ASN A 231 -30.77 -2.10 -23.05
CA ASN A 231 -30.54 -0.68 -22.89
C ASN A 231 -30.61 -0.30 -21.40
N MET A 232 -29.87 0.71 -21.04
CA MET A 232 -29.88 1.28 -19.69
C MET A 232 -30.98 2.34 -19.58
N VAL A 233 -31.76 2.27 -18.51
CA VAL A 233 -32.80 3.23 -18.15
C VAL A 233 -32.47 3.83 -16.81
N ILE A 234 -32.45 5.16 -16.70
CA ILE A 234 -32.19 5.92 -15.47
C ILE A 234 -33.42 6.75 -15.15
N ALA A 235 -33.94 6.65 -13.94
CA ALA A 235 -35.16 7.34 -13.50
C ALA A 235 -36.34 7.17 -14.50
N ASN A 236 -36.49 5.96 -15.06
CA ASN A 236 -37.47 5.59 -16.09
C ASN A 236 -37.27 6.27 -17.45
N VAL A 237 -36.14 6.97 -17.67
CA VAL A 237 -35.80 7.57 -18.98
C VAL A 237 -34.78 6.66 -19.68
N PRO A 238 -35.07 6.16 -20.90
CA PRO A 238 -34.09 5.38 -21.66
C PRO A 238 -32.86 6.22 -22.00
N THR A 239 -31.70 5.68 -21.75
CA THR A 239 -30.42 6.33 -22.12
C THR A 239 -29.95 5.83 -23.49
N PRO A 240 -29.03 6.53 -24.18
CA PRO A 240 -28.38 6.04 -25.39
C PRO A 240 -27.42 4.87 -25.16
N ILE A 241 -27.19 4.46 -23.90
CA ILE A 241 -26.34 3.30 -23.58
C ILE A 241 -27.13 2.03 -23.89
N ALA A 242 -26.83 1.41 -25.02
CA ALA A 242 -27.47 0.18 -25.47
C ALA A 242 -26.42 -0.80 -26.03
N LEU A 243 -26.63 -2.09 -25.76
CA LEU A 243 -25.76 -3.16 -26.20
C LEU A 243 -26.61 -4.17 -27.04
N PRO A 244 -26.13 -4.63 -28.20
CA PRO A 244 -26.82 -5.64 -28.99
C PRO A 244 -27.01 -6.96 -28.22
N PHE A 245 -26.05 -7.29 -27.38
CA PHE A 245 -26.10 -8.35 -26.38
C PHE A 245 -25.20 -7.96 -25.21
N ALA A 246 -25.48 -8.50 -24.03
CA ALA A 246 -24.66 -8.33 -22.86
C ALA A 246 -24.43 -9.65 -22.13
N PHE A 247 -23.31 -9.73 -21.45
CA PHE A 247 -22.89 -10.87 -20.65
C PHE A 247 -22.51 -10.37 -19.26
N PHE A 248 -23.19 -10.86 -18.23
CA PHE A 248 -22.94 -10.50 -16.85
C PHE A 248 -22.51 -11.75 -16.08
N PRO A 249 -21.28 -11.77 -15.48
CA PRO A 249 -20.89 -12.83 -14.56
C PRO A 249 -21.66 -12.67 -13.24
N MET A 250 -22.04 -13.78 -12.61
CA MET A 250 -22.84 -13.79 -11.39
C MET A 250 -22.02 -14.22 -10.16
N SER A 251 -20.78 -14.68 -10.34
CA SER A 251 -19.93 -15.09 -9.24
C SER A 251 -18.79 -14.11 -9.06
N LYS A 252 -18.55 -13.68 -7.82
CA LYS A 252 -17.37 -12.87 -7.45
C LYS A 252 -16.07 -13.69 -7.45
N GLU A 253 -16.17 -15.02 -7.46
CA GLU A 253 -15.02 -15.91 -7.23
C GLU A 253 -14.17 -16.16 -8.49
N THR A 254 -14.64 -15.81 -9.67
CA THR A 254 -13.89 -16.02 -10.92
C THR A 254 -13.82 -14.75 -11.74
N SER A 255 -12.63 -14.21 -11.89
CA SER A 255 -12.36 -13.14 -12.85
C SER A 255 -12.53 -13.67 -14.26
N ILE A 256 -13.29 -12.95 -15.09
CA ILE A 256 -13.56 -13.35 -16.48
C ILE A 256 -12.97 -12.29 -17.41
N SER A 257 -12.27 -12.76 -18.46
CA SER A 257 -11.73 -11.88 -19.50
C SER A 257 -12.84 -11.15 -20.25
N GLY A 258 -12.62 -9.87 -20.54
CA GLY A 258 -13.63 -9.05 -21.21
C GLY A 258 -13.12 -7.71 -21.70
N ILE A 259 -13.95 -7.03 -22.51
CA ILE A 259 -13.69 -5.70 -23.05
C ILE A 259 -14.00 -4.66 -21.96
N ILE A 260 -13.11 -3.70 -21.80
CA ILE A 260 -13.30 -2.51 -20.95
C ILE A 260 -13.80 -1.38 -21.85
N LEU A 261 -14.95 -0.83 -21.51
CA LEU A 261 -15.56 0.24 -22.29
C LEU A 261 -14.81 1.56 -22.10
N PRO A 262 -14.60 2.34 -23.16
CA PRO A 262 -13.90 3.60 -23.06
C PRO A 262 -14.74 4.66 -22.37
N SER A 263 -14.06 5.59 -21.69
CA SER A 263 -14.63 6.87 -21.30
C SER A 263 -14.34 7.93 -22.37
N TYR A 264 -15.30 8.81 -22.56
CA TYR A 264 -15.15 9.96 -23.45
C TYR A 264 -14.79 11.20 -22.65
N ASN A 265 -13.82 11.97 -23.14
CA ASN A 265 -13.44 13.24 -22.53
C ASN A 265 -13.09 14.27 -23.63
N ASP A 266 -13.19 15.56 -23.29
CA ASP A 266 -12.75 16.68 -24.11
C ASP A 266 -11.66 17.48 -23.38
N SER A 267 -10.67 17.95 -24.10
CA SER A 267 -9.56 18.75 -23.60
C SER A 267 -9.31 19.94 -24.53
N ASN A 268 -9.18 21.12 -23.95
CA ASN A 268 -8.93 22.35 -24.71
C ASN A 268 -7.65 22.27 -25.56
N ASN A 269 -6.63 21.56 -25.08
CA ASN A 269 -5.31 21.50 -25.73
C ASN A 269 -5.14 20.31 -26.67
N ARG A 270 -5.97 19.25 -26.56
CA ARG A 270 -5.81 17.99 -27.30
C ARG A 270 -7.07 17.52 -28.01
N GLY A 271 -8.18 18.27 -27.86
CA GLY A 271 -9.46 17.94 -28.46
C GLY A 271 -10.16 16.78 -27.76
N PHE A 272 -11.00 16.07 -28.53
CA PHE A 272 -11.77 14.94 -28.01
C PHE A 272 -10.90 13.70 -27.80
N SER A 273 -11.27 12.89 -26.83
CA SER A 273 -10.53 11.67 -26.53
C SER A 273 -11.43 10.49 -26.19
N LEU A 274 -10.96 9.30 -26.54
CA LEU A 274 -11.42 8.03 -26.01
C LEU A 274 -10.33 7.50 -25.09
N GLN A 275 -10.68 7.32 -23.81
CA GLN A 275 -9.74 6.92 -22.78
C GLN A 275 -10.13 5.59 -22.18
N ASN A 276 -9.14 4.81 -21.73
CA ASN A 276 -9.34 3.53 -21.07
C ASN A 276 -10.04 2.47 -21.92
N LEU A 277 -9.99 2.56 -23.26
CA LEU A 277 -10.44 1.47 -24.12
C LEU A 277 -9.49 0.29 -23.95
N GLY A 278 -10.00 -0.89 -23.63
CA GLY A 278 -9.07 -1.99 -23.43
C GLY A 278 -9.70 -3.36 -23.27
N TYR A 279 -8.86 -4.27 -22.83
CA TYR A 279 -9.25 -5.66 -22.60
C TYR A 279 -8.59 -6.18 -21.32
N TYR A 280 -9.40 -6.81 -20.48
CA TYR A 280 -8.97 -7.53 -19.30
C TYR A 280 -8.76 -9.01 -19.61
N PHE A 281 -7.60 -9.53 -19.32
CA PHE A 281 -7.24 -10.94 -19.47
C PHE A 281 -7.15 -11.59 -18.08
N ALA A 282 -8.07 -12.48 -17.78
CA ALA A 282 -7.98 -13.37 -16.64
C ALA A 282 -7.06 -14.54 -17.00
N LEU A 283 -5.76 -14.38 -16.81
CA LEU A 283 -4.74 -15.36 -17.22
C LEU A 283 -4.78 -16.63 -16.38
N SER A 284 -4.98 -16.50 -15.09
CA SER A 284 -5.12 -17.61 -14.14
C SER A 284 -5.69 -17.13 -12.81
N ASP A 285 -5.92 -18.02 -11.86
CA ASP A 285 -6.37 -17.70 -10.50
C ASP A 285 -5.37 -16.82 -9.72
N ASN A 286 -4.12 -16.71 -10.18
CA ASN A 286 -3.06 -15.98 -9.50
C ASN A 286 -2.54 -14.76 -10.27
N TYR A 287 -2.91 -14.59 -11.54
CA TYR A 287 -2.38 -13.55 -12.42
C TYR A 287 -3.47 -12.96 -13.29
N ASP A 288 -3.49 -11.67 -13.43
CA ASP A 288 -4.30 -10.95 -14.41
C ASP A 288 -3.44 -10.02 -15.28
N LEU A 289 -4.02 -9.54 -16.38
CA LEU A 289 -3.44 -8.52 -17.23
C LEU A 289 -4.55 -7.65 -17.81
N THR A 290 -4.40 -6.35 -17.65
CA THR A 290 -5.28 -5.36 -18.27
C THR A 290 -4.46 -4.55 -19.27
N VAL A 291 -4.93 -4.44 -20.50
CA VAL A 291 -4.33 -3.60 -21.54
C VAL A 291 -5.31 -2.49 -21.87
N LEU A 292 -4.89 -1.25 -21.69
CA LEU A 292 -5.72 -0.05 -21.91
C LEU A 292 -5.04 0.87 -22.93
N GLY A 293 -5.85 1.53 -23.74
CA GLY A 293 -5.41 2.53 -24.71
C GLY A 293 -6.19 3.83 -24.57
N ASP A 294 -5.51 4.94 -24.80
CA ASP A 294 -6.05 6.29 -24.83
C ASP A 294 -5.71 6.91 -26.19
N TYR A 295 -6.67 7.57 -26.82
CA TYR A 295 -6.46 8.23 -28.10
C TYR A 295 -7.11 9.62 -28.12
N TYR A 296 -6.42 10.60 -28.64
CA TYR A 296 -6.83 11.99 -28.75
C TYR A 296 -6.87 12.46 -30.21
N THR A 297 -7.78 13.35 -30.51
CA THR A 297 -7.98 13.84 -31.90
C THR A 297 -6.79 14.60 -32.46
N ASN A 298 -5.91 15.20 -31.61
CA ASN A 298 -4.66 15.81 -32.03
C ASN A 298 -3.55 14.78 -32.39
N GLY A 299 -3.84 13.47 -32.28
CA GLY A 299 -2.86 12.42 -32.56
C GLY A 299 -2.03 11.98 -31.37
N SER A 300 -2.25 12.53 -30.17
CA SER A 300 -1.66 12.00 -28.93
C SER A 300 -2.30 10.65 -28.59
N TYR A 301 -1.49 9.73 -28.08
CA TYR A 301 -1.99 8.42 -27.61
C TYR A 301 -1.21 7.92 -26.41
N GLY A 302 -1.86 7.07 -25.63
CA GLY A 302 -1.29 6.37 -24.52
C GLY A 302 -1.61 4.88 -24.52
N MET A 303 -0.71 4.07 -23.98
CA MET A 303 -0.92 2.64 -23.73
C MET A 303 -0.53 2.32 -22.29
N ARG A 304 -1.34 1.48 -21.65
CA ARG A 304 -1.16 1.08 -20.25
C ARG A 304 -1.34 -0.41 -20.12
N PHE A 305 -0.41 -1.03 -19.43
CA PHE A 305 -0.40 -2.44 -19.08
C PHE A 305 -0.43 -2.56 -17.57
N GLU A 306 -1.47 -3.12 -17.02
CA GLU A 306 -1.67 -3.31 -15.59
C GLU A 306 -1.81 -4.81 -15.31
N SER A 307 -1.04 -5.32 -14.35
CA SER A 307 -1.10 -6.72 -13.94
C SER A 307 -1.06 -6.80 -12.43
N SER A 308 -1.99 -7.53 -11.85
CA SER A 308 -1.96 -7.89 -10.44
C SER A 308 -1.73 -9.39 -10.32
N TYR A 309 -0.94 -9.78 -9.33
CA TYR A 309 -0.68 -11.19 -9.10
C TYR A 309 -0.55 -11.47 -7.60
N ALA A 310 -1.15 -12.58 -7.18
CA ALA A 310 -1.10 -13.02 -5.80
C ALA A 310 -1.19 -14.53 -5.70
N LYS A 311 -0.34 -15.10 -4.83
CA LYS A 311 -0.41 -16.49 -4.42
C LYS A 311 -0.43 -16.55 -2.91
N ARG A 312 -1.53 -17.04 -2.34
CA ARG A 312 -1.73 -17.10 -0.89
C ARG A 312 -0.55 -17.76 -0.19
N TYR A 313 -0.07 -17.14 0.89
CA TYR A 313 1.10 -17.55 1.69
C TYR A 313 2.43 -17.62 0.93
N SER A 314 2.54 -17.02 -0.25
CA SER A 314 3.75 -17.07 -1.08
C SER A 314 4.23 -15.68 -1.49
N PHE A 315 3.44 -14.96 -2.26
CA PHE A 315 3.76 -13.62 -2.73
C PHE A 315 2.53 -12.88 -3.22
N ASN A 316 2.66 -11.56 -3.28
CA ASN A 316 1.74 -10.66 -3.97
C ASN A 316 2.51 -9.52 -4.64
N GLY A 317 1.90 -8.91 -5.64
CA GLY A 317 2.47 -7.76 -6.33
C GLY A 317 1.57 -7.22 -7.42
N ASN A 318 1.97 -6.06 -7.93
CA ASN A 318 1.34 -5.42 -9.07
C ASN A 318 2.41 -4.80 -9.98
N LEU A 319 2.15 -4.79 -11.27
CA LEU A 319 2.97 -4.17 -12.30
C LEU A 319 2.09 -3.23 -13.12
N ASN A 320 2.51 -2.00 -13.27
CA ASN A 320 1.87 -1.00 -14.11
C ASN A 320 2.94 -0.38 -15.01
N VAL A 321 2.77 -0.51 -16.31
CA VAL A 321 3.66 0.07 -17.32
C VAL A 321 2.83 0.99 -18.20
N ARG A 322 3.23 2.23 -18.30
CA ARG A 322 2.57 3.25 -19.11
C ARG A 322 3.53 3.87 -20.09
N PHE A 323 3.06 4.03 -21.29
CA PHE A 323 3.75 4.74 -22.37
C PHE A 323 2.80 5.74 -23.01
N GLU A 324 3.26 6.97 -23.23
CA GLU A 324 2.47 8.03 -23.85
C GLU A 324 3.30 8.76 -24.91
N ASN A 325 2.66 9.01 -26.04
CA ASN A 325 3.17 9.90 -27.08
C ASN A 325 2.33 11.17 -27.07
N LEU A 326 2.92 12.26 -26.65
CA LEU A 326 2.23 13.53 -26.47
C LEU A 326 2.57 14.47 -27.62
N ILE A 327 1.52 15.08 -28.17
CA ILE A 327 1.62 16.13 -29.16
C ILE A 327 0.98 17.38 -28.56
N ASN A 328 1.71 18.48 -28.49
CA ASN A 328 1.22 19.78 -28.09
C ASN A 328 1.19 20.68 -29.31
N SER A 329 0.11 21.45 -29.46
CA SER A 329 -0.14 22.34 -30.58
C SER A 329 -0.21 21.63 -31.94
N GLU A 330 -0.43 22.38 -33.00
CA GLU A 330 -0.49 21.89 -34.37
C GLU A 330 0.86 22.03 -35.08
N ARG A 331 1.11 21.07 -36.00
CA ARG A 331 2.38 21.06 -36.75
C ARG A 331 2.53 22.32 -37.61
N GLY A 332 3.59 23.05 -37.37
CA GLY A 332 3.87 24.32 -38.05
C GLY A 332 3.78 25.56 -37.18
N TYR A 333 3.21 25.44 -35.98
CA TYR A 333 3.24 26.51 -34.97
C TYR A 333 4.53 26.46 -34.14
N PRO A 334 4.97 27.60 -33.57
CA PRO A 334 6.23 27.69 -32.82
C PRO A 334 6.23 26.84 -31.51
N ASP A 335 5.07 26.59 -30.97
CA ASP A 335 4.83 25.81 -29.75
C ASP A 335 4.59 24.30 -30.00
N TYR A 336 4.71 23.87 -31.28
CA TYR A 336 4.60 22.44 -31.59
C TYR A 336 5.72 21.65 -30.94
N SER A 337 5.34 20.65 -30.17
CA SER A 337 6.27 19.68 -29.60
C SER A 337 5.70 18.27 -29.63
N LYS A 338 6.59 17.30 -29.83
CA LYS A 338 6.26 15.90 -29.77
C LYS A 338 7.23 15.20 -28.83
N GLN A 339 6.71 14.52 -27.82
CA GLN A 339 7.55 13.82 -26.83
C GLN A 339 6.96 12.48 -26.44
N ASN A 340 7.85 11.56 -26.10
CA ASN A 340 7.49 10.27 -25.54
C ASN A 340 7.82 10.30 -24.06
N ILE A 341 6.83 9.91 -23.25
CA ILE A 341 7.02 9.75 -21.81
C ILE A 341 6.58 8.36 -21.39
N TYR A 342 7.18 7.85 -20.36
CA TYR A 342 6.85 6.53 -19.80
C TYR A 342 6.96 6.53 -18.28
N ASN A 343 6.27 5.59 -17.66
CA ASN A 343 6.38 5.30 -16.24
C ASN A 343 6.20 3.80 -15.99
N ILE A 344 7.02 3.25 -15.13
CA ILE A 344 7.00 1.85 -14.71
C ILE A 344 6.86 1.83 -13.20
N GLN A 345 5.79 1.24 -12.72
CA GLN A 345 5.55 0.97 -11.30
C GLN A 345 5.46 -0.53 -11.08
N TRP A 346 6.26 -1.04 -10.18
CA TRP A 346 6.22 -2.44 -9.80
C TRP A 346 6.36 -2.58 -8.30
N SER A 347 5.39 -3.24 -7.69
CA SER A 347 5.50 -3.67 -6.30
C SER A 347 5.48 -5.18 -6.23
N HIS A 348 6.32 -5.73 -5.37
CA HIS A 348 6.37 -7.16 -5.08
C HIS A 348 6.72 -7.37 -3.62
N SER A 349 5.98 -8.25 -2.98
CA SER A 349 6.27 -8.68 -1.61
C SER A 349 6.16 -10.19 -1.49
N LYS A 350 7.21 -10.81 -0.99
CA LYS A 350 7.25 -12.24 -0.66
C LYS A 350 6.76 -12.44 0.77
N ASP A 351 5.85 -13.40 0.98
CA ASP A 351 5.38 -13.75 2.32
C ASP A 351 6.50 -14.49 3.10
N SER A 352 6.80 -14.03 4.30
CA SER A 352 7.82 -14.62 5.18
C SER A 352 7.54 -16.09 5.54
N ARG A 353 6.26 -16.49 5.52
CA ARG A 353 5.84 -17.88 5.77
C ARG A 353 6.31 -18.83 4.69
N SER A 354 6.48 -18.38 3.44
CA SER A 354 6.95 -19.19 2.33
C SER A 354 8.44 -19.52 2.42
N SER A 355 9.22 -18.66 3.07
CA SER A 355 10.66 -18.85 3.23
C SER A 355 11.19 -17.99 4.40
N PRO A 356 11.25 -18.54 5.63
CA PRO A 356 11.63 -17.79 6.81
C PRO A 356 13.06 -17.19 6.74
N ASN A 357 13.95 -17.82 5.98
CA ASN A 357 15.36 -17.42 5.88
C ASN A 357 15.67 -16.52 4.68
N SER A 358 14.69 -16.21 3.82
CA SER A 358 14.90 -15.32 2.69
C SER A 358 13.70 -14.46 2.42
N ASN A 359 13.94 -13.20 2.12
CA ASN A 359 12.91 -12.25 1.72
C ASN A 359 13.28 -11.57 0.40
N PHE A 360 12.28 -11.35 -0.43
CA PHE A 360 12.39 -10.57 -1.65
C PHE A 360 11.27 -9.53 -1.68
N SER A 361 11.63 -8.27 -1.87
CA SER A 361 10.68 -7.18 -2.03
C SER A 361 11.15 -6.22 -3.10
N ALA A 362 10.20 -5.67 -3.84
CA ALA A 362 10.43 -4.65 -4.83
C ALA A 362 9.37 -3.55 -4.70
N SER A 363 9.84 -2.30 -4.80
CA SER A 363 9.01 -1.11 -4.90
C SER A 363 9.68 -0.22 -5.95
N VAL A 364 9.23 -0.32 -7.18
CA VAL A 364 9.83 0.37 -8.34
C VAL A 364 8.87 1.45 -8.80
N ASN A 365 9.38 2.66 -8.93
CA ASN A 365 8.73 3.79 -9.58
C ASN A 365 9.81 4.55 -10.35
N LEU A 366 9.88 4.31 -11.64
CA LEU A 366 10.84 4.94 -12.54
C LEU A 366 10.15 5.40 -13.83
N GLY A 367 10.65 6.45 -14.43
CA GLY A 367 10.05 6.96 -15.65
C GLY A 367 10.71 8.25 -16.13
N SER A 368 10.13 8.85 -17.14
CA SER A 368 10.58 10.17 -17.63
C SER A 368 10.34 11.24 -16.56
N SER A 369 11.28 12.14 -16.32
CA SER A 369 11.16 13.22 -15.33
C SER A 369 9.91 14.08 -15.54
N LYS A 370 9.50 14.28 -16.79
CA LYS A 370 8.31 15.07 -17.15
C LYS A 370 6.98 14.31 -17.01
N TYR A 371 7.02 13.01 -16.69
CA TYR A 371 5.82 12.16 -16.66
C TYR A 371 4.73 12.71 -15.74
N PHE A 372 5.04 13.01 -14.49
CA PHE A 372 4.04 13.47 -13.52
C PHE A 372 3.48 14.86 -13.78
N GLN A 373 4.18 15.67 -14.56
CA GLN A 373 3.74 17.01 -14.95
C GLN A 373 2.88 17.02 -16.23
N GLN A 374 3.13 16.10 -17.15
CA GLN A 374 2.61 16.17 -18.52
C GLN A 374 1.73 14.99 -18.95
N SER A 375 1.67 13.91 -18.18
CA SER A 375 0.88 12.73 -18.51
C SER A 375 -0.61 13.06 -18.68
N ILE A 376 -1.19 12.53 -19.73
CA ILE A 376 -2.60 12.73 -20.10
C ILE A 376 -3.58 12.10 -19.08
N ASN A 377 -3.11 11.18 -18.28
CA ASN A 377 -3.92 10.45 -17.30
C ASN A 377 -3.61 10.83 -15.84
N GLN A 378 -2.71 11.80 -15.61
CA GLN A 378 -2.43 12.30 -14.28
C GLN A 378 -3.54 13.22 -13.80
N VAL A 379 -4.26 12.78 -12.79
CA VAL A 379 -5.42 13.45 -12.20
C VAL A 379 -5.14 13.97 -10.83
N ASN A 380 -4.15 13.38 -10.18
CA ASN A 380 -3.81 13.71 -8.81
C ASN A 380 -2.77 14.84 -8.79
N ILE A 381 -3.17 15.98 -8.27
CA ILE A 381 -2.30 17.15 -8.15
C ILE A 381 -1.16 16.89 -7.17
N GLY A 382 -1.38 16.06 -6.14
CA GLY A 382 -0.31 15.62 -5.25
C GLY A 382 0.84 14.96 -6.00
N SER A 383 0.58 14.24 -7.10
CA SER A 383 1.64 13.65 -7.91
C SER A 383 2.41 14.67 -8.77
N ASN A 384 1.79 15.80 -9.16
CA ASN A 384 2.50 16.90 -9.84
C ASN A 384 3.52 17.59 -8.93
N LEU A 385 3.34 17.52 -7.62
CA LEU A 385 4.27 18.08 -6.63
C LEU A 385 5.42 17.11 -6.32
N ASN A 386 5.39 15.87 -6.81
CA ASN A 386 6.45 14.90 -6.61
C ASN A 386 7.67 15.27 -7.43
N ASN A 387 8.71 15.75 -6.77
CA ASN A 387 9.99 16.06 -7.38
C ASN A 387 10.95 14.87 -7.41
N THR A 388 10.56 13.74 -6.84
CA THR A 388 11.45 12.58 -6.69
C THR A 388 10.73 11.30 -7.07
N LEU A 389 11.33 10.52 -7.97
CA LEU A 389 10.97 9.13 -8.22
C LEU A 389 11.96 8.25 -7.47
N SER A 390 11.48 7.29 -6.72
CA SER A 390 12.33 6.38 -5.96
C SER A 390 11.96 4.93 -6.22
N SER A 391 12.98 4.08 -6.36
CA SER A 391 12.83 2.65 -6.54
C SER A 391 13.77 1.89 -5.62
N SER A 392 13.33 0.76 -5.15
CA SER A 392 14.12 -0.12 -4.32
C SER A 392 13.72 -1.57 -4.60
N VAL A 393 14.71 -2.39 -4.92
CA VAL A 393 14.56 -3.85 -5.03
C VAL A 393 15.52 -4.47 -4.04
N SER A 394 15.04 -5.33 -3.16
CA SER A 394 15.85 -5.95 -2.12
C SER A 394 15.64 -7.44 -2.04
N TYR A 395 16.76 -8.15 -1.91
CA TYR A 395 16.80 -9.57 -1.57
C TYR A 395 17.65 -9.77 -0.35
N SER A 396 17.11 -10.38 0.68
CA SER A 396 17.84 -10.73 1.89
C SER A 396 17.79 -12.22 2.17
N LYS A 397 18.90 -12.74 2.68
CA LYS A 397 19.04 -14.16 3.06
C LYS A 397 19.85 -14.31 4.33
N ASN A 398 19.30 -15.05 5.27
CA ASN A 398 19.99 -15.49 6.46
C ASN A 398 20.53 -16.89 6.27
N PHE A 399 21.83 -17.08 6.43
CA PHE A 399 22.47 -18.40 6.40
C PHE A 399 22.52 -18.94 7.82
N ASN A 400 22.06 -20.17 8.01
CA ASN A 400 22.07 -20.84 9.31
C ASN A 400 23.47 -21.42 9.61
N SER A 401 24.49 -20.58 9.48
CA SER A 401 25.88 -20.90 9.83
C SER A 401 26.18 -20.49 11.29
N ILE A 402 27.27 -20.98 11.84
CA ILE A 402 27.78 -20.55 13.16
C ILE A 402 29.19 -19.99 12.95
N PRO A 403 29.40 -18.68 13.04
CA PRO A 403 28.41 -17.59 13.27
C PRO A 403 27.41 -17.42 12.13
N GLN A 404 26.21 -16.91 12.45
CA GLN A 404 25.20 -16.64 11.44
C GLN A 404 25.65 -15.52 10.50
N VAL A 405 25.45 -15.72 9.20
CA VAL A 405 25.74 -14.72 8.16
C VAL A 405 24.43 -14.23 7.54
N ARG A 406 24.31 -12.92 7.44
CA ARG A 406 23.18 -12.25 6.77
C ARG A 406 23.69 -11.58 5.51
N MET A 407 23.02 -11.84 4.43
CA MET A 407 23.27 -11.21 3.13
C MET A 407 22.08 -10.33 2.75
N SER A 408 22.36 -9.15 2.29
CA SER A 408 21.38 -8.27 1.66
C SER A 408 21.92 -7.77 0.33
N LEU A 409 21.16 -7.97 -0.73
CA LEU A 409 21.43 -7.43 -2.05
C LEU A 409 20.33 -6.43 -2.39
N THR A 410 20.70 -5.17 -2.60
CA THR A 410 19.75 -4.11 -2.88
C THR A 410 20.13 -3.37 -4.16
N ALA A 411 19.10 -2.96 -4.89
CA ALA A 411 19.22 -2.02 -6.00
C ALA A 411 18.32 -0.83 -5.71
N THR A 412 18.87 0.38 -5.77
CA THR A 412 18.10 1.60 -5.51
C THR A 412 18.21 2.55 -6.69
N HIS A 413 17.17 3.33 -6.88
CA HIS A 413 17.10 4.39 -7.87
C HIS A 413 16.41 5.59 -7.22
N SER A 414 16.95 6.78 -7.43
CA SER A 414 16.37 8.05 -7.01
C SER A 414 16.57 9.05 -8.16
N GLN A 415 15.49 9.66 -8.61
CA GLN A 415 15.49 10.60 -9.73
C GLN A 415 14.82 11.90 -9.30
N ASN A 416 15.52 13.02 -9.48
CA ASN A 416 14.95 14.34 -9.29
C ASN A 416 14.29 14.78 -10.59
N THR A 417 12.98 15.00 -10.57
CA THR A 417 12.20 15.30 -11.78
C THR A 417 12.41 16.74 -12.30
N GLN A 418 12.95 17.63 -11.47
CA GLN A 418 13.26 19.03 -11.88
C GLN A 418 14.65 19.18 -12.48
N THR A 419 15.66 18.58 -11.84
CA THR A 419 17.04 18.63 -12.32
C THR A 419 17.36 17.55 -13.35
N GLU A 420 16.43 16.58 -13.55
CA GLU A 420 16.59 15.41 -14.41
C GLU A 420 17.78 14.51 -13.99
N GLU A 421 18.28 14.68 -12.76
CA GLU A 421 19.38 13.90 -12.22
C GLU A 421 18.88 12.57 -11.68
N ILE A 422 19.57 11.50 -12.05
CA ILE A 422 19.28 10.11 -11.66
C ILE A 422 20.47 9.55 -10.89
N ASN A 423 20.23 9.16 -9.65
CA ASN A 423 21.19 8.49 -8.78
C ASN A 423 20.75 7.04 -8.52
N MET A 424 21.63 6.09 -8.84
CA MET A 424 21.35 4.67 -8.69
C MET A 424 22.48 3.95 -7.95
N THR A 425 22.10 2.92 -7.20
CA THR A 425 23.06 1.91 -6.73
C THR A 425 22.64 0.55 -7.27
N LEU A 426 23.46 -0.04 -8.16
CA LEU A 426 23.11 -1.24 -8.94
C LEU A 426 24.32 -2.22 -9.03
N PRO A 427 24.47 -3.20 -8.13
CA PRO A 427 23.81 -3.40 -6.86
C PRO A 427 24.59 -2.84 -5.66
N THR A 428 23.99 -2.89 -4.48
CA THR A 428 24.69 -2.88 -3.20
C THR A 428 24.60 -4.25 -2.57
N LEU A 429 25.73 -4.90 -2.32
CA LEU A 429 25.81 -6.16 -1.58
C LEU A 429 26.31 -5.88 -0.17
N GLN A 430 25.54 -6.26 0.83
CA GLN A 430 25.93 -6.21 2.22
C GLN A 430 25.97 -7.62 2.78
N LEU A 431 27.11 -7.98 3.39
CA LEU A 431 27.27 -9.19 4.17
C LEU A 431 27.58 -8.79 5.58
N SER A 432 26.88 -9.36 6.55
CA SER A 432 27.12 -9.14 7.99
C SER A 432 27.19 -10.48 8.69
N MET A 433 28.27 -10.73 9.36
CA MET A 433 28.46 -11.90 10.21
C MET A 433 28.11 -11.55 11.66
N ASP A 434 27.38 -12.42 12.34
CA ASP A 434 27.05 -12.21 13.76
C ASP A 434 28.31 -12.13 14.63
N ARG A 435 28.18 -11.43 15.75
CA ARG A 435 29.27 -11.19 16.68
C ARG A 435 29.85 -12.49 17.23
N ILE A 436 31.17 -12.61 17.14
CA ILE A 436 31.95 -13.67 17.72
C ILE A 436 32.57 -13.17 19.02
N TYR A 437 32.54 -13.99 20.07
CA TYR A 437 33.16 -13.72 21.38
C TYR A 437 34.31 -14.68 21.58
N PRO A 438 35.52 -14.36 21.12
CA PRO A 438 36.63 -15.34 21.07
C PRO A 438 37.12 -15.80 22.48
N PHE A 439 36.84 -15.01 23.53
CA PHE A 439 37.26 -15.31 24.89
C PHE A 439 36.16 -15.90 25.79
N VAL A 440 35.03 -16.30 25.19
CA VAL A 440 33.93 -16.97 25.90
C VAL A 440 33.85 -18.41 25.47
N GLY A 441 34.01 -19.36 26.41
CA GLY A 441 33.76 -20.78 26.14
C GLY A 441 32.27 -21.04 25.80
N LYS A 442 31.97 -22.22 25.23
CA LYS A 442 30.63 -22.59 24.76
C LYS A 442 29.48 -22.32 25.74
N ASP A 443 29.73 -22.50 27.06
CA ASP A 443 28.77 -22.34 28.14
C ASP A 443 29.11 -21.19 29.07
N GLY A 444 30.04 -20.30 28.67
CA GLY A 444 30.57 -19.24 29.51
C GLY A 444 29.69 -17.97 29.56
N THR A 445 29.66 -17.31 30.71
CA THR A 445 28.99 -16.03 30.87
C THR A 445 29.82 -14.89 30.28
N LYS A 446 29.19 -13.97 29.55
CA LYS A 446 29.80 -12.76 28.97
C LYS A 446 29.89 -11.65 30.02
N LYS A 447 30.78 -11.81 31.01
CA LYS A 447 30.96 -10.82 32.08
C LYS A 447 32.42 -10.31 32.14
N GLY A 448 32.57 -9.00 32.34
CA GLY A 448 33.88 -8.33 32.49
C GLY A 448 34.46 -7.89 31.14
N PHE A 449 35.58 -7.18 31.17
CA PHE A 449 36.19 -6.54 30.00
C PHE A 449 36.62 -7.54 28.95
N ILE A 450 37.37 -8.58 29.29
CA ILE A 450 37.96 -9.53 28.33
C ILE A 450 36.90 -10.43 27.69
N LYS A 451 35.98 -10.97 28.49
CA LYS A 451 34.93 -11.89 27.98
C LYS A 451 33.89 -11.21 27.14
N ASN A 452 33.74 -9.90 27.21
CA ASN A 452 32.85 -9.12 26.37
C ASN A 452 33.51 -8.63 25.07
N ILE A 453 34.82 -8.90 24.88
CA ILE A 453 35.46 -8.58 23.61
C ILE A 453 34.75 -9.38 22.52
N ASN A 454 34.23 -8.68 21.56
CA ASN A 454 33.57 -9.24 20.42
C ASN A 454 34.06 -8.61 19.12
N LEU A 455 34.03 -9.39 18.06
CA LEU A 455 34.34 -8.93 16.72
C LEU A 455 33.22 -9.34 15.76
N GLN A 456 33.05 -8.53 14.77
CA GLN A 456 32.08 -8.74 13.70
C GLN A 456 32.77 -8.45 12.38
N TYR A 457 32.31 -9.07 11.32
CA TYR A 457 32.78 -8.76 9.97
C TYR A 457 31.59 -8.26 9.13
N ASN A 458 31.79 -7.12 8.47
CA ASN A 458 30.82 -6.55 7.54
C ASN A 458 31.52 -6.25 6.21
N LEU A 459 30.86 -6.60 5.10
CA LEU A 459 31.22 -6.22 3.75
C LEU A 459 30.10 -5.36 3.16
N ASN A 460 30.46 -4.23 2.61
CA ASN A 460 29.58 -3.36 1.82
C ASN A 460 30.20 -3.12 0.45
N ALA A 461 29.73 -3.86 -0.53
CA ALA A 461 30.12 -3.66 -1.92
C ALA A 461 29.05 -2.87 -2.64
N ARG A 462 29.44 -1.77 -3.27
CA ARG A 462 28.50 -0.82 -3.89
C ARG A 462 28.97 -0.42 -5.28
N ASN A 463 28.01 -0.40 -6.20
CA ASN A 463 28.16 0.20 -7.52
C ASN A 463 27.19 1.38 -7.62
N SER A 464 27.71 2.61 -7.70
CA SER A 464 26.93 3.86 -7.78
C SER A 464 27.06 4.46 -9.16
N ILE A 465 25.93 4.92 -9.65
CA ILE A 465 25.79 5.55 -10.97
C ILE A 465 25.02 6.85 -10.80
N THR A 466 25.58 7.94 -11.23
CA THR A 466 24.89 9.23 -11.35
C THR A 466 24.79 9.57 -12.84
N THR A 467 23.60 9.89 -13.32
CA THR A 467 23.33 10.17 -14.73
C THR A 467 22.15 11.13 -14.87
N THR A 468 21.77 11.43 -16.10
CA THR A 468 20.58 12.25 -16.43
C THR A 468 19.63 11.48 -17.33
N ASP A 469 18.37 11.93 -17.47
CA ASP A 469 17.38 11.33 -18.36
C ASP A 469 17.93 11.09 -19.77
N SER A 470 18.70 12.04 -20.27
CA SER A 470 19.28 11.99 -21.63
C SER A 470 20.34 10.90 -21.83
N LEU A 471 21.04 10.52 -20.76
CA LEU A 471 22.10 9.50 -20.75
C LEU A 471 21.64 8.15 -20.18
N PHE A 472 20.40 8.05 -19.74
CA PHE A 472 19.86 6.85 -19.10
C PHE A 472 19.96 5.64 -20.02
N PHE A 473 20.53 4.54 -19.53
CA PHE A 473 20.89 3.30 -20.24
C PHE A 473 21.86 3.45 -21.42
N LYS A 474 22.53 4.61 -21.60
CA LYS A 474 23.58 4.75 -22.60
C LYS A 474 24.93 4.19 -22.09
N PRO A 475 25.86 3.80 -22.97
CA PRO A 475 27.15 3.25 -22.56
C PRO A 475 27.98 4.16 -21.65
N GLN A 476 27.82 5.47 -21.78
CA GLN A 476 28.50 6.45 -20.93
C GLN A 476 28.10 6.30 -19.46
N MET A 477 26.81 6.09 -19.16
CA MET A 477 26.31 5.87 -17.81
C MET A 477 27.04 4.74 -17.08
N PHE A 478 27.33 3.64 -17.80
CA PHE A 478 28.03 2.50 -17.22
C PHE A 478 29.56 2.73 -17.12
N ARG A 479 30.14 3.56 -18.01
CA ARG A 479 31.56 3.94 -17.92
C ARG A 479 31.83 4.82 -16.69
N ASP A 480 30.89 5.69 -16.34
CA ASP A 480 31.02 6.63 -15.22
C ASP A 480 30.68 6.01 -13.87
N ALA A 481 30.27 4.74 -13.87
CA ALA A 481 29.94 3.99 -12.65
C ALA A 481 31.14 3.89 -11.70
N LYS A 482 30.87 4.11 -10.41
CA LYS A 482 31.83 4.03 -9.32
C LYS A 482 31.63 2.74 -8.54
N ILE A 483 32.63 1.89 -8.51
CA ILE A 483 32.57 0.58 -7.84
C ILE A 483 33.57 0.57 -6.68
N GLY A 484 33.13 0.18 -5.50
CA GLY A 484 33.99 0.03 -4.33
C GLY A 484 33.50 -1.07 -3.40
N PHE A 485 34.42 -1.58 -2.60
CA PHE A 485 34.20 -2.60 -1.60
C PHE A 485 34.76 -2.11 -0.27
N GLN A 486 33.94 -2.04 0.75
CA GLN A 486 34.32 -1.64 2.10
C GLN A 486 34.21 -2.85 3.03
N HIS A 487 35.33 -3.27 3.55
CA HIS A 487 35.44 -4.31 4.58
C HIS A 487 35.56 -3.61 5.93
N SER A 488 34.74 -3.96 6.91
CA SER A 488 34.76 -3.37 8.25
C SER A 488 34.80 -4.49 9.30
N ILE A 489 35.75 -4.39 10.20
CA ILE A 489 35.94 -5.33 11.31
C ILE A 489 35.88 -4.53 12.61
N PRO A 490 34.67 -4.24 13.14
CA PRO A 490 34.55 -3.63 14.46
C PRO A 490 34.89 -4.65 15.56
N LEU A 491 35.87 -4.27 16.39
CA LEU A 491 36.20 -4.94 17.62
C LEU A 491 35.64 -4.10 18.76
N SER A 492 34.85 -4.64 19.66
CA SER A 492 34.26 -3.87 20.74
C SER A 492 34.15 -4.66 22.05
N THR A 493 34.14 -3.93 23.12
CA THR A 493 33.90 -4.47 24.47
C THR A 493 33.07 -3.49 25.30
N ASN A 494 32.17 -4.03 26.11
CA ASN A 494 31.34 -3.27 27.03
C ASN A 494 31.53 -3.82 28.44
N PHE A 495 31.71 -2.92 29.40
CA PHE A 495 31.87 -3.32 30.78
C PHE A 495 31.32 -2.24 31.73
N LYS A 496 31.05 -2.61 32.95
CA LYS A 496 30.67 -1.65 33.99
C LYS A 496 31.84 -1.23 34.82
N LEU A 497 32.01 0.07 34.98
CA LEU A 497 33.01 0.68 35.85
C LEU A 497 32.31 1.21 37.14
N PHE A 498 32.88 0.92 38.31
CA PHE A 498 32.32 1.33 39.61
C PHE A 498 30.82 1.07 39.79
N LYS A 499 30.28 0.00 39.20
CA LYS A 499 28.87 -0.43 39.25
C LYS A 499 27.86 0.48 38.52
N TYR A 500 28.08 1.78 38.47
CA TYR A 500 27.13 2.79 37.96
C TYR A 500 27.46 3.31 36.56
N PHE A 501 28.69 3.21 36.13
CA PHE A 501 29.11 3.69 34.82
C PHE A 501 29.17 2.54 33.81
N SER A 502 28.62 2.76 32.67
CA SER A 502 28.73 1.86 31.52
C SER A 502 29.82 2.40 30.60
N ALA A 503 30.88 1.63 30.45
CA ALA A 503 31.98 1.93 29.54
C ALA A 503 31.90 1.03 28.31
N SER A 504 32.16 1.59 27.15
CA SER A 504 32.34 0.85 25.89
C SER A 504 33.59 1.33 25.20
N THR A 505 34.40 0.41 24.71
CA THR A 505 35.56 0.72 23.86
C THR A 505 35.41 -0.07 22.56
N ALA A 506 35.65 0.60 21.45
CA ALA A 506 35.62 0.00 20.15
C ALA A 506 36.84 0.43 19.32
N MET A 507 37.33 -0.51 18.51
CA MET A 507 38.31 -0.25 17.48
C MET A 507 37.65 -0.70 16.16
N ASN A 508 37.59 0.17 15.18
CA ASN A 508 37.13 -0.15 13.86
C ASN A 508 38.31 -0.23 12.89
N TYR A 509 38.45 -1.36 12.25
CA TYR A 509 39.40 -1.52 11.14
C TYR A 509 38.61 -1.58 9.84
N GLU A 510 38.99 -0.76 8.87
CA GLU A 510 38.38 -0.71 7.55
C GLU A 510 39.42 -0.87 6.47
N GLU A 511 39.07 -1.66 5.46
CA GLU A 511 39.83 -1.80 4.21
C GLU A 511 38.89 -1.51 3.04
N ILE A 512 39.27 -0.57 2.19
CA ILE A 512 38.44 -0.12 1.07
C ILE A 512 39.18 -0.39 -0.22
N TRP A 513 38.49 -1.07 -1.13
CA TRP A 513 38.99 -1.48 -2.44
C TRP A 513 38.26 -0.74 -3.53
N TYR A 514 39.01 -0.24 -4.50
CA TYR A 514 38.47 0.42 -5.69
C TYR A 514 38.97 -0.25 -6.96
N THR A 515 38.19 -0.11 -8.01
CA THR A 515 38.52 -0.57 -9.39
C THR A 515 38.97 0.58 -10.27
N LYS A 516 38.88 1.81 -9.77
CA LYS A 516 39.26 3.04 -10.45
C LYS A 516 39.83 4.03 -9.43
N THR A 517 40.90 4.70 -9.82
CA THR A 517 41.48 5.82 -9.07
C THR A 517 41.67 7.01 -9.99
N ILE A 518 42.16 8.11 -9.49
CA ILE A 518 42.47 9.30 -10.28
C ILE A 518 43.96 9.67 -10.19
N GLU A 519 44.47 10.20 -11.28
CA GLU A 519 45.73 10.94 -11.34
C GLU A 519 45.39 12.39 -11.65
N ARG A 520 45.80 13.32 -10.76
CA ARG A 520 45.50 14.75 -10.91
C ARG A 520 46.74 15.46 -11.37
N SER A 521 46.60 16.26 -12.44
CA SER A 521 47.69 17.08 -13.00
C SER A 521 47.15 18.38 -13.55
N PHE A 522 48.01 19.37 -13.67
CA PHE A 522 47.68 20.62 -14.40
C PHE A 522 47.91 20.40 -15.89
N ASP A 523 46.90 20.62 -16.69
CA ASP A 523 46.95 20.60 -18.14
C ASP A 523 47.31 22.02 -18.65
N GLN A 524 48.49 22.18 -19.24
CA GLN A 524 48.98 23.46 -19.73
C GLN A 524 48.16 23.94 -20.93
N ASP A 525 47.70 23.01 -21.79
CA ASP A 525 46.95 23.38 -23.02
C ASP A 525 45.54 23.89 -22.66
N GLN A 526 44.90 23.30 -21.65
CA GLN A 526 43.59 23.71 -21.16
C GLN A 526 43.65 24.73 -20.03
N SER A 527 44.84 25.07 -19.52
CA SER A 527 45.07 25.98 -18.40
C SER A 527 44.21 25.66 -17.16
N ARG A 528 44.00 24.38 -16.87
CA ARG A 528 43.17 23.87 -15.76
C ARG A 528 43.67 22.56 -15.20
N VAL A 529 43.32 22.32 -13.96
CA VAL A 529 43.53 21.02 -13.30
C VAL A 529 42.61 19.98 -13.93
N VAL A 530 43.14 18.81 -14.28
CA VAL A 530 42.42 17.69 -14.91
C VAL A 530 42.63 16.42 -14.11
N ASP A 531 41.55 15.68 -13.90
CA ASP A 531 41.57 14.35 -13.30
C ASP A 531 41.54 13.28 -14.39
N LYS A 532 42.60 12.52 -14.50
CA LYS A 532 42.67 11.33 -15.37
C LYS A 532 42.29 10.10 -14.64
N THR A 533 41.25 9.37 -15.09
CA THR A 533 40.82 8.12 -14.49
C THR A 533 41.80 6.98 -14.81
N ILE A 534 42.33 6.34 -13.79
CA ILE A 534 43.19 5.16 -13.86
C ILE A 534 42.34 3.94 -13.52
N ASN A 535 42.21 3.02 -14.48
CA ASN A 535 41.51 1.75 -14.27
C ASN A 535 42.50 0.74 -13.69
N GLY A 536 42.14 0.12 -12.59
CA GLY A 536 42.95 -0.90 -11.90
C GLY A 536 42.49 -1.09 -10.48
N PHE A 537 42.95 -2.18 -9.87
CA PHE A 537 42.69 -2.43 -8.45
C PHE A 537 43.66 -1.62 -7.61
N ASP A 538 43.12 -0.89 -6.64
CA ASP A 538 43.88 -0.20 -5.57
C ASP A 538 43.08 -0.23 -4.28
N ALA A 539 43.77 -0.14 -3.13
CA ALA A 539 43.18 -0.28 -1.82
C ALA A 539 43.87 0.59 -0.76
N PHE A 540 43.09 1.02 0.23
CA PHE A 540 43.65 1.65 1.42
C PHE A 540 43.01 1.07 2.68
N ARG A 541 43.71 1.28 3.80
CA ARG A 541 43.36 0.76 5.11
C ARG A 541 43.33 1.89 6.12
N THR A 542 42.27 1.91 6.93
CA THR A 542 42.09 2.87 8.01
C THR A 542 41.76 2.15 9.32
N TYR A 543 42.04 2.79 10.42
CA TYR A 543 41.58 2.36 11.72
C TYR A 543 41.22 3.55 12.60
N SER A 544 40.26 3.34 13.48
CA SER A 544 39.84 4.31 14.46
C SER A 544 39.60 3.62 15.81
N VAL A 545 39.85 4.34 16.90
CA VAL A 545 39.58 3.87 18.25
C VAL A 545 38.60 4.83 18.91
N SER A 546 37.60 4.29 19.58
CA SER A 546 36.66 5.10 20.34
C SER A 546 36.37 4.48 21.69
N SER A 547 36.22 5.32 22.71
CA SER A 547 35.82 4.90 24.04
C SER A 547 34.71 5.83 24.53
N SER A 548 33.70 5.28 25.15
CA SER A 548 32.63 6.07 25.75
C SER A 548 32.33 5.63 27.16
N LEU A 549 32.00 6.60 28.00
CA LEU A 549 31.64 6.43 29.40
C LEU A 549 30.33 7.17 29.66
N GLY A 550 29.30 6.45 30.09
CA GLY A 550 27.99 7.03 30.36
C GLY A 550 27.37 6.46 31.64
N THR A 551 26.42 7.19 32.18
CA THR A 551 25.64 6.77 33.33
C THR A 551 24.18 7.18 33.15
N THR A 552 23.31 6.68 34.02
CA THR A 552 21.91 7.11 34.06
C THR A 552 21.61 7.64 35.47
N ILE A 553 21.15 8.87 35.52
CA ILE A 553 20.79 9.58 36.75
C ILE A 553 19.27 9.73 36.76
N TYR A 554 18.67 9.40 37.88
CA TYR A 554 17.22 9.51 38.07
C TYR A 554 16.96 10.60 39.12
N GLY A 555 16.10 11.53 38.79
CA GLY A 555 15.53 12.50 39.68
C GLY A 555 14.02 12.37 39.76
N THR A 556 13.42 12.49 40.91
CA THR A 556 11.97 12.54 41.04
C THR A 556 11.62 13.74 41.90
N PHE A 557 10.80 14.62 41.35
CA PHE A 557 10.24 15.79 42.02
C PHE A 557 8.80 15.50 42.40
N ASN A 558 8.50 15.39 43.68
CA ASN A 558 7.17 15.08 44.20
C ASN A 558 6.46 16.37 44.60
N PHE A 559 5.23 16.57 44.13
CA PHE A 559 4.40 17.75 44.40
C PHE A 559 3.22 17.46 45.36
N GLY A 560 2.99 16.17 45.69
CA GLY A 560 1.89 15.68 46.54
C GLY A 560 0.77 14.99 45.72
N ASP A 561 0.16 14.01 46.36
CA ASP A 561 -0.83 13.12 45.70
C ASP A 561 -2.15 13.81 45.35
N GLU A 562 -2.50 14.90 46.03
CA GLU A 562 -3.71 15.69 45.82
C GLU A 562 -3.57 16.67 44.64
N LYS A 563 -2.38 16.87 44.10
CA LYS A 563 -2.16 17.79 42.98
C LYS A 563 -2.39 17.11 41.63
N LYS A 564 -2.80 17.90 40.65
CA LYS A 564 -3.00 17.43 39.27
C LYS A 564 -1.74 16.78 38.68
N ILE A 565 -0.55 17.34 38.98
CA ILE A 565 0.74 16.72 38.71
C ILE A 565 1.28 16.24 40.05
N GLN A 566 1.33 14.95 40.28
CA GLN A 566 1.78 14.34 41.54
C GLN A 566 3.29 14.28 41.61
N SER A 567 3.93 13.89 40.52
CA SER A 567 5.39 13.88 40.46
C SER A 567 5.91 13.98 39.03
N ILE A 568 7.13 14.52 38.88
CA ILE A 568 7.88 14.54 37.63
C ILE A 568 9.13 13.69 37.81
N ARG A 569 9.31 12.67 36.99
CA ARG A 569 10.52 11.88 36.91
C ARG A 569 11.39 12.41 35.77
N HIS A 570 12.62 12.80 36.13
CA HIS A 570 13.65 13.16 35.16
C HIS A 570 14.66 12.02 35.07
N VAL A 571 14.88 11.53 33.84
CA VAL A 571 15.94 10.56 33.55
C VAL A 571 16.97 11.26 32.69
N MET A 572 18.19 11.43 33.25
CA MET A 572 19.31 12.08 32.61
C MET A 572 20.39 11.05 32.30
N ARG A 573 20.88 11.04 31.07
CA ARG A 573 21.91 10.12 30.59
C ARG A 573 23.08 10.92 30.02
N PRO A 574 24.00 11.40 30.89
CA PRO A 574 25.24 12.00 30.43
C PRO A 574 26.19 10.91 29.89
N SER A 575 26.88 11.25 28.82
CA SER A 575 27.95 10.44 28.27
C SER A 575 29.09 11.30 27.75
N VAL A 576 30.31 10.82 27.95
CA VAL A 576 31.54 11.38 27.40
C VAL A 576 32.14 10.32 26.49
N SER A 577 32.51 10.72 25.29
CA SER A 577 33.17 9.86 24.32
C SER A 577 34.48 10.44 23.86
N TYR A 578 35.44 9.57 23.67
CA TYR A 578 36.73 9.91 23.08
C TYR A 578 36.89 9.13 21.77
N GLY A 579 37.25 9.81 20.72
CA GLY A 579 37.49 9.24 19.40
C GLY A 579 38.84 9.65 18.85
N TYR A 580 39.60 8.67 18.39
CA TYR A 580 40.91 8.88 17.76
C TYR A 580 40.97 8.20 16.40
N THR A 581 41.34 8.95 15.37
CA THR A 581 41.67 8.47 14.06
C THR A 581 42.99 9.08 13.62
N PRO A 582 44.03 8.31 13.30
CA PRO A 582 45.31 8.86 12.90
C PRO A 582 45.22 9.42 11.45
N SER A 583 46.21 10.22 11.09
CA SER A 583 46.46 10.68 9.75
C SER A 583 46.82 9.50 8.84
N PHE A 584 46.27 9.53 7.63
CA PHE A 584 46.57 8.59 6.55
C PHE A 584 47.22 9.30 5.35
N GLU A 585 48.10 10.30 5.65
CA GLU A 585 48.83 11.10 4.66
C GLU A 585 49.57 10.25 3.62
N LYS A 586 50.00 9.02 3.96
CA LYS A 586 50.63 8.05 3.04
C LYS A 586 49.83 7.71 1.79
N TYR A 587 48.53 8.02 1.75
CA TYR A 587 47.64 7.81 0.62
C TYR A 587 47.34 9.11 -0.15
N TYR A 588 48.14 10.16 0.10
CA TYR A 588 48.04 11.45 -0.55
C TYR A 588 49.28 11.72 -1.38
N ASP A 589 49.07 12.24 -2.57
CA ASP A 589 50.08 12.68 -3.53
C ASP A 589 49.97 14.21 -3.69
N THR A 590 50.99 14.83 -4.28
CA THR A 590 50.99 16.26 -4.57
C THR A 590 50.92 16.51 -6.08
N TYR A 591 50.22 17.53 -6.49
CA TYR A 591 50.14 17.96 -7.87
C TYR A 591 50.40 19.47 -8.00
N GLU A 592 50.86 19.92 -9.17
CA GLU A 592 51.00 21.32 -9.51
C GLU A 592 49.60 21.87 -9.84
N ALA A 593 49.19 22.97 -9.15
CA ALA A 593 47.85 23.53 -9.30
C ALA A 593 47.80 24.74 -10.24
N ASP A 594 48.95 25.20 -10.75
CA ASP A 594 49.09 26.33 -11.67
C ASP A 594 50.10 26.04 -12.78
N ALA A 595 50.13 26.90 -13.80
CA ALA A 595 51.00 26.77 -14.98
C ALA A 595 52.51 27.02 -14.67
N THR A 596 52.82 27.62 -13.51
CA THR A 596 54.19 27.96 -13.08
C THR A 596 54.82 26.83 -12.22
N GLY A 597 54.04 25.87 -11.76
CA GLY A 597 54.47 24.84 -10.84
C GLY A 597 54.77 25.34 -9.40
N ALA A 598 54.48 26.61 -9.16
CA ALA A 598 54.75 27.23 -7.84
C ALA A 598 53.74 26.82 -6.77
N MET A 599 52.48 26.56 -7.16
CA MET A 599 51.42 26.16 -6.28
C MET A 599 51.26 24.66 -6.30
N ARG A 600 51.71 23.98 -5.22
CA ARG A 600 51.47 22.54 -5.03
C ARG A 600 50.34 22.30 -4.04
N LYS A 601 49.43 21.39 -4.38
CA LYS A 601 48.33 20.94 -3.53
C LYS A 601 48.36 19.43 -3.34
N GLN A 602 47.91 18.98 -2.20
CA GLN A 602 47.72 17.56 -1.92
C GLN A 602 46.37 17.08 -2.42
N TYR A 603 46.31 15.85 -2.90
CA TYR A 603 45.10 15.14 -3.27
C TYR A 603 45.24 13.65 -2.97
N SER A 604 44.15 12.96 -2.78
CA SER A 604 44.15 11.52 -2.73
C SER A 604 43.65 10.91 -4.02
N ARG A 605 44.37 9.93 -4.54
CA ARG A 605 43.92 9.19 -5.74
C ARG A 605 42.59 8.45 -5.54
N PHE A 606 42.11 8.35 -4.29
CA PHE A 606 40.83 7.75 -3.91
C PHE A 606 39.67 8.76 -3.78
N GLU A 607 39.95 10.06 -3.97
CA GLU A 607 39.02 11.17 -3.68
C GLU A 607 37.67 11.03 -4.41
N ASN A 608 37.70 10.59 -5.66
CA ASN A 608 36.49 10.36 -6.46
C ASN A 608 35.83 8.98 -6.23
N GLY A 609 36.36 8.15 -5.30
CA GLY A 609 35.80 6.85 -4.95
C GLY A 609 34.48 6.97 -4.20
N ILE A 610 33.64 5.92 -4.28
CA ILE A 610 32.28 5.92 -3.68
C ILE A 610 32.28 5.98 -2.14
N PHE A 611 33.35 5.55 -1.50
CA PHE A 611 33.56 5.63 -0.05
C PHE A 611 34.50 6.77 0.35
N GLY A 612 34.93 7.61 -0.61
CA GLY A 612 35.84 8.71 -0.40
C GLY A 612 37.29 8.30 -0.19
N ALA A 613 38.11 9.27 0.20
CA ALA A 613 39.51 9.08 0.56
C ALA A 613 39.68 8.89 2.08
N PRO A 614 40.78 8.28 2.54
CA PRO A 614 41.11 8.24 3.97
C PRO A 614 41.40 9.66 4.49
N GLY A 615 41.20 9.91 5.78
CA GLY A 615 41.44 11.22 6.36
C GLY A 615 42.91 11.65 6.27
N LEU A 616 43.16 12.88 5.80
CA LEU A 616 44.51 13.45 5.73
C LEU A 616 45.06 13.76 7.14
N ASN A 617 44.26 14.41 7.98
CA ASN A 617 44.66 14.89 9.28
C ASN A 617 44.29 13.91 10.41
N ASN A 618 44.99 13.99 11.53
CA ASN A 618 44.56 13.36 12.78
C ASN A 618 43.19 13.89 13.15
N SER A 619 42.41 13.01 13.75
CA SER A 619 41.15 13.38 14.41
C SER A 619 41.19 12.86 15.84
N ASN A 620 41.18 13.77 16.79
CA ASN A 620 41.30 13.51 18.22
C ASN A 620 40.19 14.29 18.93
N ILE A 621 39.04 13.63 19.11
CA ILE A 621 37.79 14.29 19.47
C ILE A 621 37.28 13.79 20.81
N LEU A 622 36.94 14.72 21.70
CA LEU A 622 36.20 14.46 22.92
C LEU A 622 34.75 14.89 22.73
N GLY A 623 33.82 13.96 22.73
CA GLY A 623 32.39 14.20 22.59
C GLY A 623 31.65 14.24 23.90
N PHE A 624 30.66 15.12 24.02
CA PHE A 624 29.80 15.29 25.18
C PHE A 624 28.35 15.18 24.73
N ASP A 625 27.64 14.20 25.27
CA ASP A 625 26.22 13.97 24.96
C ASP A 625 25.42 13.93 26.26
N LEU A 626 24.29 14.60 26.27
CA LEU A 626 23.35 14.60 27.38
C LEU A 626 21.93 14.33 26.84
N SER A 627 21.41 13.16 27.15
CA SER A 627 20.05 12.79 26.80
C SER A 627 19.14 12.85 28.01
N ASN A 628 18.01 13.53 27.90
CA ASN A 628 17.06 13.74 28.97
C ASN A 628 15.68 13.24 28.54
N THR A 629 14.94 12.67 29.51
CA THR A 629 13.56 12.24 29.39
C THR A 629 12.78 12.74 30.61
N PHE A 630 11.61 13.34 30.38
CA PHE A 630 10.74 13.84 31.44
C PHE A 630 9.38 13.14 31.36
N GLU A 631 9.03 12.47 32.45
CA GLU A 631 7.76 11.74 32.62
C GLU A 631 7.02 12.33 33.83
N ALA A 632 5.75 12.62 33.70
CA ALA A 632 4.90 13.07 34.80
C ALA A 632 3.88 12.01 35.21
N LYS A 633 3.65 11.88 36.50
CA LYS A 633 2.46 11.22 37.05
C LYS A 633 1.38 12.26 37.29
N VAL A 634 0.23 12.07 36.67
CA VAL A 634 -0.92 12.97 36.78
C VAL A 634 -2.14 12.22 37.29
N THR A 635 -3.00 12.91 38.03
CA THR A 635 -4.30 12.35 38.44
C THR A 635 -5.13 12.03 37.21
N ASP A 636 -5.65 10.79 37.09
CA ASP A 636 -6.50 10.41 35.99
C ASP A 636 -7.81 11.22 36.04
N LYS A 637 -8.36 11.57 34.89
CA LYS A 637 -9.66 12.22 34.77
C LYS A 637 -10.81 11.28 35.17
N ASP A 638 -10.60 9.98 35.06
CA ASP A 638 -11.55 8.95 35.45
C ASP A 638 -11.40 8.69 36.95
N SER A 639 -12.32 9.23 37.75
CA SER A 639 -12.33 9.11 39.21
C SER A 639 -12.47 7.68 39.72
N THR A 640 -12.77 6.72 38.85
CA THR A 640 -12.85 5.29 39.21
C THR A 640 -11.47 4.61 39.19
N LYS A 641 -10.43 5.24 38.60
CA LYS A 641 -9.07 4.72 38.58
C LYS A 641 -8.23 5.30 39.69
N MET A 642 -7.86 4.50 40.66
CA MET A 642 -7.00 4.92 41.75
C MET A 642 -5.51 5.10 41.37
N GLU A 643 -5.06 4.54 40.23
CA GLU A 643 -3.67 4.65 39.81
C GLU A 643 -3.45 5.90 38.97
N PRO A 644 -2.41 6.70 39.29
CA PRO A 644 -2.11 7.90 38.51
C PRO A 644 -1.65 7.56 37.09
N LYS A 645 -2.16 8.33 36.12
CA LYS A 645 -1.78 8.20 34.71
C LYS A 645 -0.35 8.74 34.52
N LYS A 646 0.47 7.99 33.77
CA LYS A 646 1.80 8.43 33.35
C LYS A 646 1.71 9.10 31.98
N ILE A 647 2.24 10.31 31.88
CA ILE A 647 2.34 11.07 30.62
C ILE A 647 3.80 11.46 30.38
N MET A 648 4.24 11.39 29.13
CA MET A 648 5.55 11.87 28.73
C MET A 648 5.46 13.38 28.48
N LEU A 649 6.24 14.17 29.25
CA LEU A 649 6.35 15.63 29.03
C LEU A 649 7.32 15.93 27.90
N LEU A 650 8.48 15.24 27.91
CA LEU A 650 9.49 15.26 26.86
C LEU A 650 10.00 13.84 26.67
N ASN A 651 9.76 13.29 25.50
CA ASN A 651 10.21 11.93 25.17
C ASN A 651 11.73 11.90 25.09
N ASN A 652 12.30 12.94 24.51
CA ASN A 652 13.74 13.14 24.42
C ASN A 652 14.06 14.63 24.37
N LEU A 653 15.17 14.99 25.03
CA LEU A 653 15.86 16.25 24.88
C LEU A 653 17.35 15.94 24.89
N ASN A 654 17.99 16.02 23.72
CA ASN A 654 19.38 15.67 23.54
C ASN A 654 20.19 16.93 23.28
N LEU A 655 21.30 17.05 24.00
CA LEU A 655 22.30 18.07 23.77
C LEU A 655 23.61 17.36 23.43
N SER A 656 24.28 17.77 22.35
CA SER A 656 25.56 17.20 21.94
C SER A 656 26.51 18.26 21.44
N THR A 657 27.79 18.11 21.80
CA THR A 657 28.88 18.90 21.29
C THR A 657 30.17 18.08 21.32
N SER A 658 31.22 18.57 20.68
CA SER A 658 32.52 17.93 20.72
C SER A 658 33.64 18.96 20.76
N TYR A 659 34.75 18.53 21.32
CA TYR A 659 36.01 19.29 21.44
C TYR A 659 37.10 18.57 20.66
N ASN A 660 37.72 19.24 19.70
CA ASN A 660 38.86 18.74 18.95
C ASN A 660 40.15 19.04 19.72
N LEU A 661 40.87 18.00 20.17
CA LEU A 661 42.09 18.10 20.91
C LEU A 661 43.32 18.48 20.05
N ASP A 662 43.22 18.25 18.73
CA ASP A 662 44.27 18.57 17.74
C ASP A 662 44.06 19.98 17.14
N ALA A 663 43.21 20.80 17.75
CA ALA A 663 42.96 22.16 17.32
C ALA A 663 44.12 23.07 17.68
N ASP A 664 45.23 22.99 16.95
CA ASP A 664 46.43 23.82 17.14
C ASP A 664 46.46 24.96 16.11
N GLY A 665 46.56 26.20 16.59
CA GLY A 665 46.75 27.38 15.74
C GLY A 665 45.64 28.42 15.75
N VAL A 666 45.95 29.55 15.17
CA VAL A 666 45.14 30.78 15.21
C VAL A 666 43.77 30.61 14.49
N ASN A 667 43.67 29.67 13.55
CA ASN A 667 42.49 29.45 12.74
C ASN A 667 41.77 28.12 13.06
N SER A 668 42.20 27.37 14.06
CA SER A 668 41.57 26.07 14.38
C SER A 668 40.46 26.20 15.43
N LEU A 669 39.28 25.72 15.11
CA LEU A 669 38.08 25.77 15.95
C LEU A 669 37.99 24.49 16.80
N ALA A 670 38.26 24.58 18.08
CA ALA A 670 38.29 23.44 19.00
C ALA A 670 36.88 22.91 19.29
N PHE A 671 35.91 23.78 19.56
CA PHE A 671 34.55 23.37 19.86
C PHE A 671 33.69 23.23 18.60
N SER A 672 32.93 22.15 18.52
CA SER A 672 31.81 22.05 17.53
C SER A 672 30.59 22.84 18.04
N PRO A 673 29.69 23.25 17.16
CA PRO A 673 28.41 23.80 17.58
C PRO A 673 27.64 22.83 18.50
N VAL A 674 26.99 23.37 19.53
CA VAL A 674 26.09 22.62 20.37
C VAL A 674 24.79 22.35 19.61
N ARG A 675 24.46 21.10 19.47
CA ARG A 675 23.21 20.67 18.83
C ARG A 675 22.21 20.30 19.92
N ILE A 676 21.02 20.87 19.80
CA ILE A 676 19.86 20.56 20.65
C ILE A 676 18.81 19.92 19.76
N SER A 677 18.27 18.80 20.20
CA SER A 677 17.13 18.17 19.55
C SER A 677 16.18 17.60 20.57
N GLY A 678 14.90 17.72 20.32
CA GLY A 678 13.90 17.22 21.24
C GLY A 678 12.59 16.90 20.56
N GLY A 679 11.79 16.09 21.23
CA GLY A 679 10.47 15.74 20.75
C GLY A 679 9.56 15.31 21.89
N THR A 680 8.28 15.58 21.74
CA THR A 680 7.25 15.15 22.69
C THR A 680 5.92 14.87 22.01
N GLN A 681 5.17 13.98 22.64
CA GLN A 681 3.80 13.65 22.26
C GLN A 681 2.87 14.09 23.39
N LEU A 682 1.98 15.00 23.09
CA LEU A 682 1.05 15.62 24.04
C LEU A 682 -0.39 15.22 23.71
N LEU A 683 -1.30 15.46 24.67
CA LEU A 683 -2.74 15.30 24.51
C LEU A 683 -3.13 13.88 24.04
N ASP A 684 -2.62 12.85 24.73
CA ASP A 684 -2.86 11.44 24.41
C ASP A 684 -2.43 11.09 22.98
N ASN A 685 -1.22 11.52 22.57
CA ASN A 685 -0.61 11.34 21.24
C ASN A 685 -1.32 12.07 20.07
N LYS A 686 -2.25 12.98 20.37
CA LYS A 686 -2.91 13.79 19.35
C LYS A 686 -2.02 14.92 18.82
N MET A 687 -1.05 15.35 19.61
CA MET A 687 -0.14 16.44 19.27
C MET A 687 1.31 15.93 19.35
N ASN A 688 2.03 16.05 18.23
CA ASN A 688 3.45 15.71 18.15
C ASN A 688 4.25 16.98 17.89
N VAL A 689 5.25 17.24 18.71
CA VAL A 689 6.14 18.40 18.62
C VAL A 689 7.56 17.92 18.52
N ASN A 690 8.26 18.31 17.45
CA ASN A 690 9.70 18.08 17.30
C ASN A 690 10.39 19.43 17.10
N PHE A 691 11.55 19.59 17.73
CA PHE A 691 12.36 20.80 17.63
C PHE A 691 13.85 20.49 17.61
N GLY A 692 14.59 21.35 16.96
CA GLY A 692 16.04 21.31 16.91
C GLY A 692 16.63 22.71 16.85
N ALA A 693 17.85 22.86 17.38
CA ALA A 693 18.63 24.09 17.29
C ALA A 693 20.12 23.77 17.23
N THR A 694 20.85 24.58 16.50
CA THR A 694 22.31 24.56 16.44
C THR A 694 22.85 25.88 16.97
N LEU A 695 23.67 25.79 18.01
CA LEU A 695 24.23 26.92 18.75
C LEU A 695 25.75 26.93 18.57
N ASP A 696 26.29 27.94 17.92
CA ASP A 696 27.70 28.07 17.65
C ASP A 696 28.36 28.98 18.73
N PRO A 697 29.39 28.50 19.43
CA PRO A 697 30.10 29.33 20.39
C PRO A 697 31.01 30.40 19.76
N TYR A 698 31.30 30.29 18.47
CA TYR A 698 32.28 31.16 17.81
C TYR A 698 31.63 32.34 17.05
N ALA A 699 32.39 33.45 17.00
CA ALA A 699 32.05 34.57 16.13
C ALA A 699 32.31 34.25 14.66
N ILE A 700 31.79 35.12 13.79
CA ILE A 700 32.01 35.06 12.33
C ILE A 700 32.69 36.34 11.85
N ASP A 701 33.50 36.21 10.80
CA ASP A 701 34.10 37.32 10.09
C ASP A 701 33.07 38.06 9.19
N ASN A 702 33.53 39.09 8.47
CA ASN A 702 32.67 39.85 7.55
C ASN A 702 32.21 39.04 6.33
N SER A 703 32.87 37.91 6.04
CA SER A 703 32.54 36.98 4.98
C SER A 703 31.63 35.85 5.45
N GLY A 704 31.23 35.84 6.74
CA GLY A 704 30.40 34.81 7.31
C GLY A 704 31.15 33.55 7.76
N ASN A 705 32.48 33.49 7.67
CA ASN A 705 33.26 32.35 8.10
C ASN A 705 33.46 32.39 9.62
N ARG A 706 33.47 31.23 10.26
CA ARG A 706 33.79 31.10 11.68
C ARG A 706 35.23 31.45 11.97
N ILE A 707 35.45 32.25 12.99
CA ILE A 707 36.80 32.64 13.47
C ILE A 707 37.06 32.07 14.85
N ASN A 708 38.32 31.82 15.21
CA ASN A 708 38.71 31.29 16.49
C ASN A 708 38.63 32.36 17.60
N LEU A 709 37.47 32.96 17.77
CA LEU A 709 37.10 33.89 18.80
C LEU A 709 35.71 33.57 19.30
N PHE A 710 35.55 33.37 20.62
CA PHE A 710 34.21 33.13 21.16
C PHE A 710 33.29 34.33 20.92
N ASN A 711 32.04 34.06 20.57
CA ASN A 711 31.07 35.10 20.27
C ASN A 711 30.85 36.06 21.45
N ILE A 712 30.87 35.56 22.67
CA ILE A 712 30.80 36.38 23.87
C ILE A 712 31.98 37.36 24.03
N ASN A 713 33.17 36.96 23.58
CA ASN A 713 34.36 37.81 23.62
C ASN A 713 34.35 38.87 22.47
N ASN A 714 33.49 38.68 21.49
CA ASN A 714 33.28 39.62 20.41
C ASN A 714 32.05 40.55 20.64
N GLY A 715 31.59 40.67 21.89
CA GLY A 715 30.43 41.51 22.24
C GLY A 715 29.06 40.89 21.96
N GLY A 716 29.00 39.59 21.56
CA GLY A 716 27.75 38.85 21.32
C GLY A 716 27.28 38.02 22.52
N SER A 717 26.27 37.20 22.29
CA SER A 717 25.77 36.23 23.28
C SER A 717 26.73 35.06 23.48
N LEU A 718 26.51 34.24 24.51
CA LEU A 718 27.33 33.03 24.79
C LEU A 718 27.39 32.07 23.61
N PHE A 719 26.27 31.93 22.90
CA PHE A 719 26.14 31.14 21.68
C PHE A 719 25.39 31.95 20.60
N ARG A 720 25.77 31.78 19.38
CA ARG A 720 25.06 32.27 18.19
C ARG A 720 24.19 31.14 17.66
N MET A 721 22.89 31.33 17.61
CA MET A 721 22.00 30.37 17.00
C MET A 721 22.16 30.42 15.49
N THR A 722 22.62 29.33 14.86
CA THR A 722 22.85 29.23 13.41
C THR A 722 21.69 28.67 12.68
N SER A 723 20.96 27.76 13.29
CA SER A 723 19.73 27.20 12.73
C SER A 723 18.80 26.74 13.84
N SER A 724 17.50 26.80 13.56
CA SER A 724 16.47 26.20 14.41
C SER A 724 15.34 25.73 13.54
N ASN A 725 14.77 24.60 13.93
CA ASN A 725 13.57 24.06 13.29
C ASN A 725 12.57 23.58 14.34
N MET A 726 11.30 23.75 14.06
CA MET A 726 10.21 23.25 14.88
C MET A 726 9.09 22.73 13.97
N THR A 727 8.58 21.54 14.27
CA THR A 727 7.39 20.99 13.61
C THR A 727 6.37 20.61 14.67
N VAL A 728 5.11 20.95 14.41
CA VAL A 728 3.99 20.65 15.29
C VAL A 728 2.88 20.01 14.45
N ASN A 729 2.52 18.78 14.75
CA ASN A 729 1.39 18.09 14.14
C ASN A 729 0.31 17.89 15.21
N TYR A 730 -0.91 18.28 14.90
CA TYR A 730 -2.04 18.20 15.81
C TYR A 730 -3.27 17.67 15.10
N SER A 731 -3.84 16.59 15.61
CA SER A 731 -5.05 15.95 15.05
C SER A 731 -6.20 16.03 16.03
N LEU A 732 -7.35 16.50 15.54
CA LEU A 732 -8.61 16.59 16.26
C LEU A 732 -9.67 15.79 15.51
N SER A 733 -10.53 15.08 16.25
CA SER A 733 -11.68 14.38 15.68
C SER A 733 -12.88 14.43 16.62
N SER A 734 -14.09 14.48 16.07
CA SER A 734 -15.34 14.50 16.84
C SER A 734 -15.66 13.14 17.47
N THR A 735 -15.27 12.04 16.83
CA THR A 735 -15.50 10.68 17.31
C THR A 735 -14.37 10.28 18.25
N GLY A 736 -14.59 10.43 19.56
CA GLY A 736 -13.64 10.04 20.62
C GLY A 736 -13.50 8.53 20.86
N LYS A 737 -13.87 7.68 19.93
CA LYS A 737 -13.65 6.25 20.02
C LYS A 737 -12.53 5.84 19.07
N ASP A 738 -11.54 5.23 19.66
CA ASP A 738 -10.46 4.48 18.99
C ASP A 738 -11.07 3.52 17.96
N LYS A 739 -11.24 3.99 16.72
CA LYS A 739 -11.15 3.03 15.63
C LYS A 739 -9.73 2.50 15.70
N PRO A 740 -9.52 1.16 15.72
CA PRO A 740 -8.17 0.63 15.64
C PRO A 740 -7.49 1.38 14.50
N GLU A 741 -6.34 1.96 14.78
CA GLU A 741 -5.50 2.55 13.73
C GLU A 741 -5.32 1.44 12.68
N LYS A 742 -6.17 1.46 11.64
CA LYS A 742 -5.78 0.88 10.38
C LYS A 742 -4.46 1.58 10.11
N GLU A 743 -3.37 0.82 10.13
CA GLU A 743 -2.03 1.26 9.87
C GLU A 743 -2.13 2.36 8.82
N LYS A 744 -1.89 3.61 9.24
CA LYS A 744 -1.78 4.73 8.31
C LYS A 744 -0.71 4.26 7.36
N ASN A 745 -1.15 3.85 6.18
CA ASN A 745 -0.27 3.34 5.16
C ASN A 745 0.89 4.33 5.05
N VAL A 746 2.07 3.88 5.37
CA VAL A 746 3.35 4.60 5.28
C VAL A 746 3.68 4.86 3.79
N GLN A 747 2.67 5.18 3.01
CA GLN A 747 2.78 5.45 1.58
C GLN A 747 3.33 6.86 1.32
N SER A 748 3.13 7.78 2.26
CA SER A 748 3.74 9.13 2.17
C SER A 748 5.27 9.09 2.29
N GLN A 749 5.83 8.21 3.13
CA GLN A 749 7.28 8.01 3.20
C GLN A 749 7.87 7.30 1.97
N ARG A 750 7.08 6.50 1.26
CA ARG A 750 7.53 5.83 0.03
C ARG A 750 7.67 6.76 -1.17
N ASN A 751 6.98 7.88 -1.16
CA ASN A 751 7.00 8.87 -2.26
C ASN A 751 7.93 10.06 -2.01
N GLY A 752 8.78 10.01 -0.96
CA GLY A 752 9.72 11.09 -0.64
C GLY A 752 9.06 12.32 -0.01
N GLY A 753 7.80 12.23 0.40
CA GLY A 753 7.10 13.28 1.13
C GLY A 753 7.67 13.45 2.55
N ARG A 754 7.65 14.69 3.04
CA ARG A 754 7.99 15.01 4.44
C ARG A 754 6.90 14.46 5.37
N GLU A 755 7.22 14.15 6.62
CA GLU A 755 6.24 13.68 7.63
C GLU A 755 5.12 14.71 7.90
N ASP A 756 5.36 15.97 7.59
CA ASP A 756 4.42 17.09 7.71
C ASP A 756 3.63 17.36 6.41
N ASP A 757 3.82 16.58 5.37
CA ASP A 757 3.08 16.72 4.11
C ASP A 757 1.70 16.07 4.19
N LEU A 758 0.70 16.87 4.50
CA LEU A 758 -0.70 16.44 4.55
C LEU A 758 -1.32 16.20 3.15
N PHE A 759 -0.67 16.63 2.08
CA PHE A 759 -1.14 16.40 0.71
C PHE A 759 -0.73 15.03 0.16
N GLY A 760 0.39 14.47 0.62
CA GLY A 760 0.90 13.18 0.20
C GLY A 760 0.07 11.97 0.70
N THR A 761 -0.81 12.18 1.67
CA THR A 761 -1.69 11.13 2.20
C THR A 761 -2.99 10.96 1.44
N ASN A 762 -3.27 11.82 0.46
CA ASN A 762 -4.49 11.73 -0.33
C ASN A 762 -4.34 10.67 -1.41
N THR A 763 -5.08 9.61 -1.18
CA THR A 763 -5.24 8.46 -2.06
C THR A 763 -5.37 8.85 -3.53
N ASP A 764 -4.54 8.24 -4.33
CA ASP A 764 -4.67 8.25 -5.77
C ASP A 764 -6.09 7.78 -6.16
N LEU A 765 -6.88 8.69 -6.72
CA LEU A 765 -8.24 8.40 -7.20
C LEU A 765 -8.29 7.29 -8.24
N GLY A 766 -7.15 6.95 -8.83
CA GLY A 766 -7.02 5.84 -9.78
C GLY A 766 -6.97 4.47 -9.09
N ASP A 767 -6.28 4.36 -7.96
CA ASP A 767 -6.05 3.09 -7.26
C ASP A 767 -7.14 2.81 -6.19
N SER A 768 -7.69 3.85 -5.57
CA SER A 768 -8.78 3.72 -4.60
C SER A 768 -10.11 3.25 -5.20
N ARG A 769 -10.25 3.32 -6.52
CA ARG A 769 -11.45 2.84 -7.24
C ARG A 769 -11.62 1.32 -7.18
N ARG A 770 -10.54 0.56 -6.97
CA ARG A 770 -10.58 -0.91 -6.85
C ARG A 770 -10.73 -1.41 -5.42
N THR A 771 -10.16 -0.69 -4.44
CA THR A 771 -10.06 -1.17 -3.06
C THR A 771 -11.17 -0.67 -2.13
N GLN A 772 -11.82 0.45 -2.43
CA GLN A 772 -12.89 1.00 -1.58
C GLN A 772 -14.23 0.26 -1.69
N PHE A 773 -14.42 -0.57 -2.71
CA PHE A 773 -15.65 -1.37 -2.87
C PHE A 773 -15.62 -2.71 -2.12
N GLU A 774 -14.48 -3.14 -1.58
CA GLU A 774 -14.35 -4.41 -0.86
C GLU A 774 -14.60 -4.33 0.66
N ASP A 775 -14.58 -3.14 1.25
CA ASP A 775 -14.63 -2.95 2.71
C ASP A 775 -16.02 -2.57 3.29
N GLU A 776 -17.06 -2.46 2.47
CA GLU A 776 -18.42 -2.16 2.96
C GLU A 776 -19.30 -3.41 3.21
N ASN A 777 -18.74 -4.52 3.64
CA ASN A 777 -19.48 -5.53 4.38
C ASN A 777 -19.48 -5.15 5.88
N GLU A 778 -20.03 -4.00 6.22
CA GLU A 778 -20.49 -3.74 7.58
C GLU A 778 -21.79 -4.52 7.74
N GLU A 779 -21.78 -5.47 8.69
CA GLU A 779 -22.96 -6.14 9.24
C GLU A 779 -24.04 -5.08 9.49
N GLU A 780 -25.19 -5.24 8.86
CA GLU A 780 -26.41 -4.52 9.20
C GLU A 780 -26.78 -4.85 10.66
N GLY A 781 -26.22 -4.09 11.59
CA GLY A 781 -26.74 -4.00 12.93
C GLY A 781 -28.11 -3.31 12.83
N GLU A 782 -29.16 -4.04 13.27
CA GLU A 782 -30.53 -3.52 13.38
C GLU A 782 -30.54 -2.08 13.86
N ASP A 783 -31.10 -1.18 13.05
CA ASP A 783 -31.41 0.20 13.43
C ASP A 783 -32.34 0.22 14.65
N LYS A 784 -31.74 0.28 15.83
CA LYS A 784 -32.47 0.76 17.01
C LYS A 784 -32.68 2.25 16.83
N ILE A 785 -33.87 2.63 16.43
CA ILE A 785 -34.39 4.00 16.48
C ILE A 785 -34.27 4.47 17.93
N SER A 786 -33.22 5.22 18.24
CA SER A 786 -33.08 5.93 19.49
C SER A 786 -33.69 7.32 19.32
N GLU A 787 -34.66 7.64 20.14
CA GLU A 787 -35.49 8.86 20.14
C GLU A 787 -34.74 10.17 20.48
N PHE A 788 -33.41 10.15 20.55
CA PHE A 788 -32.62 11.38 20.79
C PHE A 788 -31.66 11.61 19.67
N PHE A 789 -31.99 12.51 18.78
CA PHE A 789 -31.10 13.02 17.72
C PHE A 789 -29.95 13.81 18.34
N LYS A 790 -28.85 13.13 18.68
CA LYS A 790 -27.54 13.76 18.77
C LYS A 790 -26.91 13.71 17.37
N SER A 791 -27.02 14.80 16.65
CA SER A 791 -26.27 14.95 15.40
C SER A 791 -24.80 15.22 15.75
N GLU A 792 -24.07 14.18 16.09
CA GLU A 792 -22.61 14.23 16.10
C GLU A 792 -22.18 14.07 14.65
N LEU A 793 -21.99 15.19 13.98
CA LEU A 793 -21.36 15.20 12.65
C LEU A 793 -19.93 14.66 12.82
N PRO A 794 -19.57 13.54 12.18
CA PRO A 794 -18.19 13.07 12.21
C PRO A 794 -17.30 14.07 11.45
N TRP A 795 -16.27 14.57 12.12
CA TRP A 795 -15.25 15.41 11.49
C TRP A 795 -13.88 15.10 12.03
N ASP A 796 -12.88 15.29 11.20
CA ASP A 796 -11.47 15.25 11.56
C ASP A 796 -10.76 16.48 10.98
N ILE A 797 -9.84 17.04 11.77
CA ILE A 797 -9.00 18.16 11.36
C ILE A 797 -7.58 17.86 11.79
N THR A 798 -6.65 18.02 10.89
CA THR A 798 -5.22 17.88 11.15
C THR A 798 -4.53 19.19 10.79
N PHE A 799 -3.69 19.67 11.71
CA PHE A 799 -2.84 20.82 11.53
C PHE A 799 -1.39 20.36 11.50
N ALA A 800 -0.62 20.87 10.57
CA ALA A 800 0.83 20.72 10.53
C ALA A 800 1.47 22.11 10.42
N TYR A 801 2.29 22.45 11.40
CA TYR A 801 3.03 23.71 11.43
C TYR A 801 4.53 23.42 11.33
N SER A 802 5.23 24.19 10.51
CA SER A 802 6.69 24.08 10.34
C SER A 802 7.31 25.46 10.38
N LEU A 803 8.33 25.59 11.23
CA LEU A 803 9.17 26.78 11.33
C LEU A 803 10.63 26.38 11.12
N THR A 804 11.32 27.08 10.24
CA THR A 804 12.76 26.94 10.00
C THR A 804 13.42 28.30 10.03
N TYR A 805 14.37 28.45 10.91
CA TYR A 805 15.18 29.64 11.08
C TYR A 805 16.62 29.33 10.67
N GLY A 806 17.25 30.23 9.93
CA GLY A 806 18.64 30.20 9.58
C GLY A 806 19.33 31.53 9.91
N ASN A 807 20.58 31.44 10.29
CA ASN A 807 21.46 32.60 10.52
C ASN A 807 22.81 32.27 9.92
N ASN A 808 22.85 32.30 8.59
CA ASN A 808 24.09 32.23 7.84
C ASN A 808 24.55 33.66 7.47
N ASN A 809 25.86 33.92 7.52
CA ASN A 809 26.43 35.16 7.05
C ASN A 809 25.90 36.46 7.71
N ARG A 810 25.50 36.38 8.99
CA ARG A 810 24.92 37.50 9.79
C ARG A 810 23.50 37.94 9.35
N GLU A 811 22.91 37.28 8.39
CA GLU A 811 21.51 37.49 8.04
C GLU A 811 20.61 36.57 8.85
N ASN A 812 19.81 37.16 9.73
CA ASN A 812 18.81 36.46 10.50
C ASN A 812 17.58 36.28 9.62
N GLU A 813 17.30 35.08 9.18
CA GLU A 813 16.18 34.86 8.27
C GLU A 813 15.30 33.68 8.74
N ILE A 814 13.99 33.90 8.68
CA ILE A 814 13.03 32.82 8.76
C ILE A 814 12.92 32.22 7.35
N ILE A 815 13.65 31.11 7.11
CA ILE A 815 13.73 30.44 5.80
C ILE A 815 12.39 29.78 5.44
N GLY A 816 11.66 29.29 6.42
CA GLY A 816 10.37 28.64 6.23
C GLY A 816 9.47 28.87 7.45
N ASN A 817 8.25 29.28 7.20
CA ASN A 817 7.20 29.41 8.20
C ASN A 817 5.88 29.12 7.53
N SER A 818 5.31 27.97 7.77
CA SER A 818 4.11 27.52 7.09
C SER A 818 3.18 26.74 8.00
N ILE A 819 1.90 26.85 7.72
CA ILE A 819 0.86 26.03 8.32
C ILE A 819 0.10 25.29 7.22
N MET A 820 -0.19 24.03 7.44
CA MET A 820 -1.06 23.22 6.61
C MET A 820 -2.25 22.72 7.41
N ILE A 821 -3.40 22.68 6.79
CA ILE A 821 -4.65 22.25 7.40
C ILE A 821 -5.33 21.26 6.47
N SER A 822 -5.70 20.11 7.00
CA SER A 822 -6.55 19.15 6.31
C SER A 822 -7.76 18.84 7.19
N ALA A 823 -8.93 19.03 6.66
CA ALA A 823 -10.18 18.79 7.37
C ALA A 823 -11.13 17.97 6.50
N ASN A 824 -11.82 17.02 7.12
CA ASN A 824 -12.90 16.27 6.52
C ASN A 824 -14.10 16.32 7.45
N ALA A 825 -15.29 16.41 6.89
CA ALA A 825 -16.54 16.42 7.65
C ALA A 825 -17.64 15.71 6.88
N ASP A 826 -18.40 14.88 7.57
CA ASP A 826 -19.62 14.28 7.07
C ASP A 826 -20.78 15.26 7.35
N VAL A 827 -21.00 16.22 6.44
CA VAL A 827 -22.01 17.30 6.58
C VAL A 827 -23.42 16.73 6.68
N THR A 828 -23.68 15.63 6.01
CA THR A 828 -24.89 14.82 6.14
C THR A 828 -24.52 13.35 5.95
N PRO A 829 -25.39 12.38 6.31
CA PRO A 829 -25.11 10.96 6.04
C PRO A 829 -24.77 10.62 4.59
N LYS A 830 -25.09 11.53 3.66
CA LYS A 830 -24.87 11.36 2.21
C LYS A 830 -23.85 12.34 1.62
N TRP A 831 -23.35 13.29 2.38
CA TRP A 831 -22.37 14.27 1.90
C TRP A 831 -21.13 14.31 2.78
N LYS A 832 -19.98 14.07 2.16
CA LYS A 832 -18.67 14.27 2.76
C LYS A 832 -17.96 15.43 2.08
N VAL A 833 -17.35 16.29 2.86
CA VAL A 833 -16.61 17.44 2.37
C VAL A 833 -15.22 17.41 2.99
N GLY A 834 -14.22 17.55 2.15
CA GLY A 834 -12.82 17.65 2.56
C GLY A 834 -12.18 18.92 2.06
N VAL A 835 -11.30 19.50 2.84
CA VAL A 835 -10.46 20.63 2.47
C VAL A 835 -9.02 20.36 2.88
N SER A 836 -8.08 20.62 2.00
CA SER A 836 -6.66 20.64 2.31
C SER A 836 -6.09 21.95 1.77
N THR A 837 -5.45 22.72 2.64
CA THR A 837 -4.89 24.04 2.29
C THR A 837 -3.70 24.33 3.19
N GLY A 838 -2.89 25.29 2.82
CA GLY A 838 -1.81 25.79 3.64
C GLY A 838 -1.56 27.27 3.40
N TYR A 839 -0.81 27.88 4.31
CA TYR A 839 -0.38 29.25 4.22
C TYR A 839 1.12 29.34 4.51
N ASP A 840 1.85 29.99 3.64
CA ASP A 840 3.26 30.32 3.81
C ASP A 840 3.38 31.76 4.32
N PHE A 841 3.86 31.92 5.54
CA PHE A 841 4.03 33.22 6.19
C PHE A 841 5.27 33.98 5.70
N VAL A 842 6.23 33.29 5.05
CA VAL A 842 7.42 33.92 4.46
C VAL A 842 7.09 34.56 3.13
N GLN A 843 6.39 33.83 2.28
CA GLN A 843 5.96 34.30 0.96
C GLN A 843 4.61 35.05 1.00
N ASN A 844 3.98 35.13 2.18
CA ASN A 844 2.65 35.75 2.39
C ASN A 844 1.59 35.27 1.40
N GLY A 845 1.55 33.95 1.19
CA GLY A 845 0.68 33.34 0.21
C GLY A 845 -0.03 32.08 0.69
N VAL A 846 -1.25 31.89 0.17
CA VAL A 846 -1.93 30.59 0.29
C VAL A 846 -1.21 29.59 -0.62
N THR A 847 -0.85 28.47 -0.05
CA THR A 847 -0.24 27.39 -0.81
C THR A 847 -1.30 26.65 -1.60
N PHE A 848 -0.97 25.49 -2.10
CA PHE A 848 -1.93 24.65 -2.78
C PHE A 848 -3.20 24.41 -1.96
N THR A 849 -4.38 24.62 -2.58
CA THR A 849 -5.69 24.35 -1.96
C THR A 849 -6.47 23.35 -2.78
N GLN A 850 -7.01 22.34 -2.11
CA GLN A 850 -7.87 21.33 -2.71
C GLN A 850 -9.16 21.19 -1.90
N LEU A 851 -10.27 21.25 -2.59
CA LEU A 851 -11.61 20.97 -2.07
C LEU A 851 -12.10 19.66 -2.63
N ARG A 852 -12.68 18.82 -1.78
CA ARG A 852 -13.25 17.53 -2.14
C ARG A 852 -14.68 17.45 -1.67
N PHE A 853 -15.55 17.01 -2.55
CA PHE A 853 -16.95 16.80 -2.27
C PHE A 853 -17.32 15.40 -2.72
N GLU A 854 -17.84 14.61 -1.83
CA GLU A 854 -18.32 13.26 -2.10
C GLU A 854 -19.81 13.18 -1.73
N ARG A 855 -20.61 12.62 -2.62
CA ARG A 855 -22.03 12.41 -2.37
C ARG A 855 -22.46 11.00 -2.67
N ASP A 856 -23.14 10.41 -1.71
CA ASP A 856 -23.87 9.16 -1.88
C ASP A 856 -25.21 9.43 -2.58
N LEU A 857 -25.37 8.86 -3.80
CA LEU A 857 -26.56 8.92 -4.62
C LEU A 857 -27.26 7.54 -4.68
N LEU A 858 -27.33 6.85 -3.55
CA LEU A 858 -27.92 5.51 -3.39
C LEU A 858 -27.08 4.46 -4.15
N SER A 859 -27.51 4.08 -5.35
CA SER A 859 -26.76 3.12 -6.21
C SER A 859 -25.56 3.74 -6.93
N TRP A 860 -25.40 5.07 -6.86
CA TRP A 860 -24.32 5.81 -7.50
C TRP A 860 -23.47 6.54 -6.48
N ARG A 861 -22.24 6.85 -6.86
CA ARG A 861 -21.34 7.72 -6.12
C ARG A 861 -20.95 8.89 -7.02
N MET A 862 -20.91 10.07 -6.42
CA MET A 862 -20.43 11.30 -7.05
C MET A 862 -19.25 11.84 -6.27
N ASP A 863 -18.17 12.15 -6.97
CA ASP A 863 -16.99 12.82 -6.42
C ASP A 863 -16.71 14.09 -7.22
N PHE A 864 -16.43 15.18 -6.54
CA PHE A 864 -15.98 16.43 -7.13
C PHE A 864 -14.75 16.93 -6.41
N ASN A 865 -13.65 17.05 -7.13
CA ASN A 865 -12.38 17.59 -6.65
C ASN A 865 -12.12 18.91 -7.34
N TRP A 866 -11.73 19.92 -6.58
CA TRP A 866 -11.53 21.25 -7.10
C TRP A 866 -10.30 21.90 -6.45
N SER A 867 -9.38 22.37 -7.28
CA SER A 867 -8.26 23.24 -6.90
C SER A 867 -8.49 24.59 -7.56
N PRO A 868 -8.99 25.59 -6.78
CA PRO A 868 -9.51 26.83 -7.36
C PRO A 868 -8.43 27.76 -7.90
N PHE A 869 -7.18 27.66 -7.44
CA PHE A 869 -6.12 28.60 -7.80
C PHE A 869 -4.74 27.93 -7.78
N GLY A 870 -3.73 28.66 -8.30
CA GLY A 870 -2.35 28.21 -8.49
C GLY A 870 -2.07 27.80 -9.94
N ALA A 871 -0.81 27.51 -10.25
CA ALA A 871 -0.36 27.09 -11.58
C ALA A 871 -1.04 25.82 -12.09
N ASN A 872 -1.56 24.99 -11.17
CA ASN A 872 -2.23 23.73 -11.45
C ASN A 872 -3.72 23.78 -11.09
N ALA A 873 -4.38 24.96 -11.25
CA ALA A 873 -5.81 25.06 -11.01
C ALA A 873 -6.58 24.10 -11.92
N ASN A 874 -7.43 23.27 -11.32
CA ASN A 874 -8.22 22.28 -12.04
C ASN A 874 -9.46 21.84 -11.28
N TRP A 875 -10.33 21.15 -11.95
CA TRP A 875 -11.43 20.45 -11.31
C TRP A 875 -11.67 19.09 -11.98
N GLY A 876 -12.16 18.16 -11.19
CA GLY A 876 -12.54 16.83 -11.65
C GLY A 876 -13.90 16.45 -11.10
N PHE A 877 -14.76 15.93 -11.95
CA PHE A 877 -16.09 15.45 -11.61
C PHE A 877 -16.24 13.99 -12.01
N PHE A 878 -16.70 13.17 -11.09
CA PHE A 878 -16.89 11.74 -11.29
C PHE A 878 -18.29 11.33 -10.83
N VAL A 879 -18.98 10.53 -11.62
CA VAL A 879 -20.20 9.79 -11.23
C VAL A 879 -20.07 8.37 -11.72
N GLY A 880 -20.26 7.40 -10.84
CA GLY A 880 -20.15 5.99 -11.18
C GLY A 880 -21.08 5.12 -10.33
N ILE A 881 -21.39 3.93 -10.82
CA ILE A 881 -22.18 2.94 -10.08
C ILE A 881 -21.31 2.34 -8.98
N LYS A 882 -21.87 2.18 -7.78
CA LYS A 882 -21.18 1.59 -6.62
C LYS A 882 -20.90 0.09 -6.78
N SER A 883 -21.73 -0.62 -7.54
CA SER A 883 -21.58 -2.07 -7.75
C SER A 883 -20.24 -2.41 -8.39
N GLY A 884 -19.51 -3.35 -7.81
CA GLY A 884 -18.24 -3.83 -8.33
C GLY A 884 -18.35 -4.45 -9.73
N VAL A 885 -19.46 -5.11 -10.03
CA VAL A 885 -19.71 -5.74 -11.34
C VAL A 885 -20.01 -4.71 -12.45
N LEU A 886 -20.49 -3.52 -12.09
CA LEU A 886 -20.86 -2.45 -13.00
C LEU A 886 -19.98 -1.22 -12.88
N SER A 887 -18.83 -1.32 -12.24
CA SER A 887 -17.88 -0.22 -11.98
C SER A 887 -17.37 0.48 -13.25
N ASP A 888 -17.47 -0.17 -14.41
CA ASP A 888 -17.10 0.43 -15.69
C ASP A 888 -18.13 1.45 -16.21
N ILE A 889 -19.34 1.47 -15.64
CA ILE A 889 -20.36 2.47 -15.97
C ILE A 889 -20.15 3.69 -15.09
N LYS A 890 -19.37 4.60 -15.63
CA LYS A 890 -18.96 5.84 -14.97
C LYS A 890 -18.84 6.98 -15.97
N TRP A 891 -19.04 8.18 -15.47
CA TRP A 891 -18.71 9.41 -16.18
C TRP A 891 -17.67 10.18 -15.38
N ASP A 892 -16.57 10.51 -16.03
CA ASP A 892 -15.42 11.17 -15.46
C ASP A 892 -15.06 12.35 -16.36
N LYS A 893 -15.23 13.56 -15.86
CA LYS A 893 -14.87 14.78 -16.59
C LYS A 893 -13.88 15.60 -15.78
N ARG A 894 -12.84 16.08 -16.44
CA ARG A 894 -11.77 16.87 -15.86
C ARG A 894 -11.47 18.06 -16.73
N SER A 895 -11.17 19.17 -16.09
CA SER A 895 -10.74 20.37 -16.79
C SER A 895 -9.57 20.99 -16.07
N THR A 896 -8.53 21.33 -16.79
CA THR A 896 -7.45 22.19 -16.32
C THR A 896 -7.84 23.63 -16.61
N ILE A 897 -7.83 24.46 -15.58
CA ILE A 897 -8.06 25.89 -15.74
C ILE A 897 -6.70 26.47 -16.16
N ASN A 898 -6.44 26.49 -17.49
CA ASN A 898 -5.28 27.22 -17.99
C ASN A 898 -5.57 28.71 -17.90
N ARG A 899 -4.73 29.43 -17.18
CA ARG A 899 -4.63 30.88 -17.28
C ARG A 899 -3.64 31.29 -18.34
#